data_18d9690a637888e11dea3cb90c57aacd
#
_entry.id   18d9690a637888e11dea3cb90c57aacd
#
_cell.length_a   1.000
_cell.length_b   1.000
_cell.length_c   1.000
_cell.angle_alpha   90.00
_cell.angle_beta   90.00
_cell.angle_gamma   90.00
#
_symmetry.space_group_name_H-M   'P 1'
#
loop_
_entity.id
_entity.type
_entity.pdbx_description
1 polymer ?
#
loop_
_entity_poly.entity_id
_entity_poly.type
_entity_poly.pdbx_seq_one_letter_code
_entity_poly.pdbx_strand_id
1 'polypeptide(L)'
;MKKLGILLLIVFTLTISFAQETKEYNDDAVLMTIGGKEITKGEFIRIYHKNNNSTEQKSVTEYLELFENFKLKVIEAENLGLDTLPKFRRELDGYTRQLEKPYFTDSLIDEKLKQEAIERSKFDVRAKHILIKVSSDAVPSDTLKAYNKITMIYNKIKAGENFDTLAKKYSEDKYSAVNGGDLGYFTVFGMVYPFESAAYNTEIGKTSNIFRTQFGYHILMTTDKRPAHGEVKVAHIMIAVPNNADDKAKTDAETKINDIYKKLQAGEEFAKLAEEFSDDKGSAKKGGELNWFGTGRMVPEFESAAFSLKNKGDYTKPIKTSFGWHIIKLIDKKDAKSLEEQQEYVLSKISKDARMNQSKEAVLKRLKKEYNYKAYTKRLTPFFKYFDERAKEKYEWTDPELETLKAPLIELGDTVFTQADFLIYMRRFTRKNLTKTPDLYVFNAFKIFSDNEIIKYERSKLTSKYPDYKYLLKEYHDGILLFNLTDQVVWSKAVKDTVGLQAYYQKHKEKFMWEERLNITDYTIPTKYYKKAIKIANKGLNAADALVELKQLAKKDTSAIFIAEDKKITKSDNEKVFAAKKEKGIVEISKNDETVNFVYIKNKIAPEPKELDKVKGLMTADYQNYLEKEWIKELKAKYKIEVNKNVLNSIK
;
A
#
# COMPACT_ATOMS: atom_id res chain seq x y z
N MET A 1 20.86 14.60 -11.08
CA MET A 1 20.24 13.68 -10.11
C MET A 1 19.07 12.84 -10.65
N LYS A 2 18.84 12.70 -11.97
CA LYS A 2 17.71 11.94 -12.56
C LYS A 2 18.12 10.70 -13.39
N LYS A 3 19.38 10.32 -13.45
CA LYS A 3 19.85 9.15 -14.21
C LYS A 3 20.48 8.02 -13.38
N LEU A 4 20.66 8.19 -12.07
CA LEU A 4 21.18 7.14 -11.18
C LEU A 4 20.06 6.36 -10.44
N GLY A 5 18.79 6.80 -10.56
CA GLY A 5 17.62 6.11 -9.98
C GLY A 5 17.02 4.99 -10.83
N ILE A 6 17.58 4.71 -12.01
CA ILE A 6 16.95 3.81 -13.00
C ILE A 6 17.37 2.33 -12.81
N LEU A 7 18.41 2.05 -12.04
CA LEU A 7 18.87 0.67 -11.87
C LEU A 7 18.12 -0.11 -10.76
N LEU A 8 17.29 0.53 -9.97
CA LEU A 8 16.54 -0.12 -8.86
C LEU A 8 15.02 -0.03 -8.98
N LEU A 9 14.47 0.57 -10.05
CA LEU A 9 13.03 0.82 -10.19
C LEU A 9 12.34 0.01 -11.32
N ILE A 10 13.01 -1.01 -11.87
CA ILE A 10 12.41 -1.95 -12.85
C ILE A 10 11.92 -3.23 -12.15
N VAL A 11 11.38 -3.15 -10.95
CA VAL A 11 10.90 -4.35 -10.22
C VAL A 11 9.38 -4.40 -10.08
N PHE A 12 8.60 -3.48 -10.61
CA PHE A 12 7.15 -3.56 -10.42
C PHE A 12 6.33 -3.32 -11.69
N THR A 13 6.40 -4.29 -12.61
CA THR A 13 5.25 -4.68 -13.43
C THR A 13 5.26 -6.21 -13.54
N LEU A 14 4.77 -6.86 -12.49
CA LEU A 14 4.42 -8.28 -12.53
C LEU A 14 3.09 -8.43 -13.29
N THR A 15 3.15 -8.46 -14.62
CA THR A 15 2.18 -9.21 -15.39
C THR A 15 2.56 -10.67 -15.28
N ILE A 16 1.84 -11.39 -14.43
CA ILE A 16 1.92 -12.85 -14.32
C ILE A 16 1.30 -13.41 -15.61
N SER A 17 2.13 -13.61 -16.64
CA SER A 17 1.81 -14.53 -17.73
C SER A 17 2.32 -15.91 -17.31
N PHE A 18 1.47 -16.68 -16.65
CA PHE A 18 1.66 -18.11 -16.50
C PHE A 18 1.33 -18.77 -17.83
N ALA A 19 2.24 -18.74 -18.77
CA ALA A 19 2.38 -19.67 -19.91
C ALA A 19 3.64 -19.31 -20.69
N GLN A 20 4.80 -19.53 -20.12
CA GLN A 20 6.00 -19.65 -20.92
C GLN A 20 6.70 -20.93 -20.52
N GLU A 21 7.01 -21.75 -21.53
CA GLU A 21 7.77 -23.00 -21.44
C GLU A 21 8.80 -22.92 -20.32
N THR A 22 8.69 -23.82 -19.35
CA THR A 22 9.73 -24.10 -18.37
C THR A 22 10.94 -24.66 -19.12
N LYS A 23 11.72 -23.78 -19.76
CA LYS A 23 13.09 -24.13 -20.11
C LYS A 23 13.74 -24.52 -18.81
N GLU A 24 14.35 -25.71 -18.78
CA GLU A 24 15.07 -26.24 -17.62
C GLU A 24 16.22 -25.29 -17.23
N TYR A 25 15.91 -24.30 -16.38
CA TYR A 25 16.91 -23.44 -15.73
C TYR A 25 17.54 -24.13 -14.50
N ASN A 26 17.28 -25.43 -14.30
CA ASN A 26 17.84 -26.25 -13.23
C ASN A 26 19.19 -26.86 -13.65
N ASP A 27 20.09 -26.04 -14.14
CA ASP A 27 21.43 -26.51 -14.44
C ASP A 27 22.35 -26.17 -13.26
N ASP A 28 22.58 -27.16 -12.40
CA ASP A 28 23.48 -27.09 -11.25
C ASP A 28 24.97 -27.23 -11.64
N ALA A 29 25.28 -27.29 -12.94
CA ALA A 29 26.66 -27.31 -13.42
C ALA A 29 27.42 -26.06 -12.94
N VAL A 30 28.58 -26.24 -12.33
CA VAL A 30 29.40 -25.14 -11.86
C VAL A 30 29.99 -24.39 -13.04
N LEU A 31 29.52 -23.15 -13.24
CA LEU A 31 30.01 -22.25 -14.28
C LEU A 31 31.34 -21.60 -13.89
N MET A 32 31.41 -21.16 -12.64
CA MET A 32 32.63 -20.54 -12.11
C MET A 32 32.77 -20.74 -10.62
N THR A 33 33.98 -20.56 -10.12
CA THR A 33 34.30 -20.52 -8.71
C THR A 33 34.99 -19.19 -8.39
N ILE A 34 34.53 -18.47 -7.37
CA ILE A 34 35.13 -17.23 -6.90
C ILE A 34 35.45 -17.38 -5.40
N GLY A 35 36.71 -17.30 -5.03
CA GLY A 35 37.12 -17.43 -3.64
C GLY A 35 36.68 -18.74 -2.97
N GLY A 36 36.58 -19.84 -3.74
CA GLY A 36 36.10 -21.15 -3.27
C GLY A 36 34.54 -21.29 -3.26
N LYS A 37 33.78 -20.28 -3.61
CA LYS A 37 32.33 -20.36 -3.72
C LYS A 37 31.91 -20.71 -5.15
N GLU A 38 31.12 -21.76 -5.30
CA GLU A 38 30.59 -22.22 -6.56
C GLU A 38 29.39 -21.39 -7.02
N ILE A 39 29.37 -21.05 -8.30
CA ILE A 39 28.30 -20.32 -8.97
C ILE A 39 27.84 -21.17 -10.14
N THR A 40 26.54 -21.48 -10.18
CA THR A 40 25.98 -22.39 -11.16
C THR A 40 25.64 -21.71 -12.48
N LYS A 41 25.59 -22.52 -13.56
CA LYS A 41 25.10 -22.11 -14.87
C LYS A 41 23.66 -21.60 -14.81
N GLY A 42 22.78 -22.27 -14.04
CA GLY A 42 21.39 -21.86 -13.87
C GLY A 42 21.26 -20.46 -13.25
N GLU A 43 22.09 -20.13 -12.25
CA GLU A 43 22.13 -18.79 -11.65
C GLU A 43 22.54 -17.72 -12.68
N PHE A 44 23.58 -17.97 -13.46
CA PHE A 44 24.06 -17.06 -14.50
C PHE A 44 22.99 -16.83 -15.59
N ILE A 45 22.43 -17.90 -16.15
CA ILE A 45 21.47 -17.84 -17.26
C ILE A 45 20.23 -17.03 -16.88
N ARG A 46 19.71 -17.21 -15.66
CA ARG A 46 18.55 -16.45 -15.21
C ARG A 46 18.80 -14.96 -15.17
N ILE A 47 19.92 -14.55 -14.60
CA ILE A 47 20.31 -13.14 -14.52
C ILE A 47 20.63 -12.59 -15.91
N TYR A 48 21.30 -13.37 -16.75
CA TYR A 48 21.62 -13.02 -18.13
C TYR A 48 20.38 -12.73 -18.95
N HIS A 49 19.42 -13.67 -18.99
CA HIS A 49 18.18 -13.47 -19.77
C HIS A 49 17.30 -12.35 -19.22
N LYS A 50 17.23 -12.21 -17.90
CA LYS A 50 16.44 -11.14 -17.28
C LYS A 50 16.96 -9.75 -17.65
N ASN A 51 18.28 -9.57 -17.63
CA ASN A 51 18.89 -8.24 -17.80
C ASN A 51 19.33 -7.94 -19.24
N ASN A 52 19.34 -8.92 -20.12
CA ASN A 52 19.80 -8.80 -21.50
C ASN A 52 18.66 -8.64 -22.51
N ASN A 53 17.47 -8.25 -22.06
CA ASN A 53 16.28 -7.98 -22.90
C ASN A 53 16.21 -6.56 -23.43
N SER A 54 17.28 -5.76 -23.30
CA SER A 54 17.37 -4.39 -23.80
C SER A 54 17.73 -4.34 -25.28
N THR A 55 17.59 -3.15 -25.88
CA THR A 55 17.97 -2.88 -27.28
C THR A 55 19.45 -3.11 -27.61
N GLU A 56 20.31 -3.14 -26.59
CA GLU A 56 21.74 -3.47 -26.71
C GLU A 56 22.01 -4.79 -25.99
N GLN A 57 21.79 -5.90 -26.67
CA GLN A 57 22.08 -7.24 -26.13
C GLN A 57 23.60 -7.49 -26.12
N LYS A 58 24.09 -7.93 -24.95
CA LYS A 58 25.50 -8.36 -24.79
C LYS A 58 25.64 -9.84 -25.06
N SER A 59 26.75 -10.24 -25.65
CA SER A 59 27.12 -11.66 -25.76
C SER A 59 27.29 -12.28 -24.35
N VAL A 60 27.20 -13.60 -24.27
CA VAL A 60 27.44 -14.36 -23.02
C VAL A 60 28.80 -13.99 -22.40
N THR A 61 29.83 -13.84 -23.22
CA THR A 61 31.18 -13.52 -22.74
C THR A 61 31.29 -12.10 -22.20
N GLU A 62 30.68 -11.12 -22.86
CA GLU A 62 30.66 -9.72 -22.38
C GLU A 62 29.85 -9.58 -21.10
N TYR A 63 28.74 -10.32 -20.98
CA TYR A 63 27.91 -10.30 -19.80
C TYR A 63 28.59 -11.02 -18.63
N LEU A 64 29.41 -12.05 -18.90
CA LEU A 64 30.13 -12.79 -17.88
C LEU A 64 31.01 -11.86 -17.02
N GLU A 65 31.72 -10.93 -17.64
CA GLU A 65 32.57 -9.97 -16.89
C GLU A 65 31.74 -9.08 -15.94
N LEU A 66 30.57 -8.64 -16.37
CA LEU A 66 29.68 -7.89 -15.52
C LEU A 66 29.17 -8.73 -14.34
N PHE A 67 28.86 -9.98 -14.62
CA PHE A 67 28.41 -10.93 -13.63
C PHE A 67 29.51 -11.31 -12.63
N GLU A 68 30.76 -11.51 -13.09
CA GLU A 68 31.91 -11.70 -12.21
C GLU A 68 32.09 -10.53 -11.24
N ASN A 69 32.06 -9.29 -11.76
CA ASN A 69 32.19 -8.09 -10.94
C ASN A 69 31.05 -7.97 -9.91
N PHE A 70 29.83 -8.34 -10.29
CA PHE A 70 28.70 -8.43 -9.38
C PHE A 70 28.95 -9.45 -8.26
N LYS A 71 29.36 -10.68 -8.64
CA LYS A 71 29.57 -11.77 -7.68
C LYS A 71 30.75 -11.51 -6.73
N LEU A 72 31.82 -10.90 -7.22
CA LEU A 72 32.94 -10.47 -6.39
C LEU A 72 32.48 -9.57 -5.24
N LYS A 73 31.62 -8.58 -5.52
CA LYS A 73 31.09 -7.65 -4.51
C LYS A 73 30.19 -8.36 -3.52
N VAL A 74 29.34 -9.29 -3.98
CA VAL A 74 28.45 -10.08 -3.12
C VAL A 74 29.28 -10.96 -2.18
N ILE A 75 30.25 -11.67 -2.70
CA ILE A 75 31.13 -12.56 -1.92
C ILE A 75 31.92 -11.76 -0.88
N GLU A 76 32.42 -10.57 -1.25
CA GLU A 76 33.07 -9.69 -0.28
C GLU A 76 32.11 -9.28 0.84
N ALA A 77 30.87 -8.93 0.51
CA ALA A 77 29.85 -8.56 1.50
C ALA A 77 29.53 -9.71 2.47
N GLU A 78 29.42 -10.95 1.97
CA GLU A 78 29.22 -12.14 2.80
C GLU A 78 30.44 -12.43 3.68
N ASN A 79 31.66 -12.31 3.13
CA ASN A 79 32.89 -12.52 3.90
C ASN A 79 33.10 -11.46 5.01
N LEU A 80 32.54 -10.27 4.81
CA LEU A 80 32.47 -9.23 5.85
C LEU A 80 31.30 -9.44 6.84
N GLY A 81 30.49 -10.49 6.67
CA GLY A 81 29.38 -10.84 7.55
C GLY A 81 28.18 -9.89 7.46
N LEU A 82 28.00 -9.14 6.34
CA LEU A 82 26.93 -8.19 6.20
C LEU A 82 25.55 -8.86 6.14
N ASP A 83 25.48 -10.11 5.70
CA ASP A 83 24.30 -10.98 5.68
C ASP A 83 23.82 -11.40 7.07
N THR A 84 24.72 -11.31 8.07
CA THR A 84 24.40 -11.65 9.47
C THR A 84 23.80 -10.48 10.26
N LEU A 85 23.89 -9.28 9.74
CA LEU A 85 23.45 -8.07 10.43
C LEU A 85 21.92 -8.04 10.62
N PRO A 86 21.42 -7.60 11.79
CA PRO A 86 19.97 -7.53 12.06
C PRO A 86 19.20 -6.65 11.05
N LYS A 87 19.83 -5.61 10.50
CA LYS A 87 19.21 -4.75 9.48
C LYS A 87 18.98 -5.54 8.19
N PHE A 88 20.00 -6.24 7.71
CA PHE A 88 19.94 -7.07 6.52
C PHE A 88 18.86 -8.14 6.64
N ARG A 89 18.87 -8.89 7.77
CA ARG A 89 17.89 -9.96 8.03
C ARG A 89 16.45 -9.44 8.01
N ARG A 90 16.18 -8.31 8.67
CA ARG A 90 14.83 -7.71 8.65
C ARG A 90 14.39 -7.29 7.25
N GLU A 91 15.30 -6.75 6.46
CA GLU A 91 15.02 -6.32 5.09
C GLU A 91 14.73 -7.53 4.20
N LEU A 92 15.59 -8.55 4.24
CA LEU A 92 15.40 -9.80 3.50
C LEU A 92 14.12 -10.53 3.92
N ASP A 93 13.81 -10.60 5.22
CA ASP A 93 12.56 -11.18 5.74
C ASP A 93 11.32 -10.43 5.21
N GLY A 94 11.43 -9.12 4.99
CA GLY A 94 10.39 -8.31 4.39
C GLY A 94 10.09 -8.77 2.95
N TYR A 95 11.13 -8.91 2.14
CA TYR A 95 11.01 -9.41 0.76
C TYR A 95 10.57 -10.87 0.71
N THR A 96 11.14 -11.73 1.56
CA THR A 96 10.76 -13.14 1.66
C THR A 96 9.26 -13.31 1.86
N ARG A 97 8.65 -12.56 2.82
CA ARG A 97 7.20 -12.59 3.04
C ARG A 97 6.37 -12.17 1.83
N GLN A 98 6.88 -11.24 1.00
CA GLN A 98 6.20 -10.84 -0.23
C GLN A 98 6.30 -11.92 -1.30
N LEU A 99 7.48 -12.51 -1.46
CA LEU A 99 7.75 -13.57 -2.44
C LEU A 99 7.04 -14.88 -2.12
N GLU A 100 6.83 -15.19 -0.84
CA GLU A 100 6.11 -16.38 -0.39
C GLU A 100 4.60 -16.31 -0.66
N LYS A 101 4.02 -15.11 -0.70
CA LYS A 101 2.56 -14.92 -0.74
C LYS A 101 1.85 -15.75 -1.82
N PRO A 102 2.32 -15.85 -3.07
CA PRO A 102 1.67 -16.66 -4.10
C PRO A 102 1.59 -18.15 -3.78
N TYR A 103 2.52 -18.69 -2.98
CA TYR A 103 2.54 -20.10 -2.61
C TYR A 103 1.57 -20.45 -1.48
N PHE A 104 1.14 -19.44 -0.72
CA PHE A 104 0.21 -19.54 0.41
C PHE A 104 -1.18 -18.95 0.12
N THR A 105 -1.47 -18.67 -1.15
CA THR A 105 -2.79 -18.26 -1.65
C THR A 105 -3.22 -19.17 -2.79
N ASP A 106 -4.53 -19.32 -2.95
CA ASP A 106 -5.11 -19.99 -4.12
C ASP A 106 -5.60 -18.91 -5.09
N SER A 107 -4.84 -18.66 -6.14
CA SER A 107 -5.12 -17.58 -7.09
C SER A 107 -6.45 -17.75 -7.82
N LEU A 108 -6.90 -19.00 -8.05
CA LEU A 108 -8.18 -19.25 -8.71
C LEU A 108 -9.34 -18.90 -7.78
N ILE A 109 -9.23 -19.27 -6.51
CA ILE A 109 -10.23 -18.91 -5.49
C ILE A 109 -10.21 -17.40 -5.27
N ASP A 110 -9.03 -16.79 -5.15
CA ASP A 110 -8.89 -15.34 -4.96
C ASP A 110 -9.55 -14.58 -6.10
N GLU A 111 -9.30 -14.97 -7.35
CA GLU A 111 -9.90 -14.33 -8.52
C GLU A 111 -11.40 -14.54 -8.57
N LYS A 112 -11.89 -15.75 -8.31
CA LYS A 112 -13.32 -16.05 -8.21
C LYS A 112 -14.01 -15.15 -7.16
N LEU A 113 -13.42 -15.00 -5.99
CA LEU A 113 -13.97 -14.15 -4.93
C LEU A 113 -13.96 -12.67 -5.27
N LYS A 114 -12.94 -12.21 -6.02
CA LYS A 114 -12.90 -10.84 -6.55
C LYS A 114 -14.02 -10.60 -7.56
N GLN A 115 -14.15 -11.48 -8.55
CA GLN A 115 -15.21 -11.37 -9.57
C GLN A 115 -16.60 -11.44 -8.92
N GLU A 116 -16.80 -12.33 -7.97
CA GLU A 116 -18.04 -12.41 -7.18
C GLU A 116 -18.33 -11.08 -6.48
N ALA A 117 -17.34 -10.47 -5.83
CA ALA A 117 -17.53 -9.20 -5.13
C ALA A 117 -17.80 -8.04 -6.11
N ILE A 118 -17.16 -8.02 -7.28
CA ILE A 118 -17.42 -7.03 -8.35
C ILE A 118 -18.86 -7.18 -8.87
N GLU A 119 -19.30 -8.41 -9.14
CA GLU A 119 -20.68 -8.63 -9.59
C GLU A 119 -21.71 -8.23 -8.53
N ARG A 120 -21.44 -8.56 -7.25
CA ARG A 120 -22.31 -8.14 -6.13
C ARG A 120 -22.34 -6.63 -5.93
N SER A 121 -21.24 -5.91 -6.20
CA SER A 121 -21.19 -4.46 -6.03
C SER A 121 -22.13 -3.69 -6.96
N LYS A 122 -22.60 -4.32 -8.03
CA LYS A 122 -23.58 -3.74 -8.97
C LYS A 122 -25.00 -3.66 -8.40
N PHE A 123 -25.27 -4.34 -7.30
CA PHE A 123 -26.62 -4.48 -6.75
C PHE A 123 -26.65 -4.28 -5.24
N ASP A 124 -27.73 -3.69 -4.77
CA ASP A 124 -28.15 -3.70 -3.38
C ASP A 124 -29.19 -4.80 -3.17
N VAL A 125 -29.09 -5.52 -2.05
CA VAL A 125 -30.01 -6.59 -1.68
C VAL A 125 -30.70 -6.23 -0.38
N ARG A 126 -32.04 -6.44 -0.31
CA ARG A 126 -32.81 -6.32 0.93
C ARG A 126 -33.17 -7.72 1.42
N ALA A 127 -32.96 -7.94 2.71
CA ALA A 127 -33.29 -9.22 3.32
C ALA A 127 -33.89 -9.06 4.70
N LYS A 128 -34.75 -10.03 5.04
CA LYS A 128 -35.21 -10.29 6.42
C LYS A 128 -34.46 -11.49 6.97
N HIS A 129 -34.20 -11.52 8.28
CA HIS A 129 -33.55 -12.67 8.90
C HIS A 129 -34.11 -13.09 10.25
N ILE A 130 -33.84 -14.32 10.63
CA ILE A 130 -34.02 -14.86 11.96
C ILE A 130 -32.67 -15.36 12.44
N LEU A 131 -32.24 -14.90 13.61
CA LEU A 131 -30.98 -15.28 14.26
C LEU A 131 -31.27 -16.06 15.55
N ILE A 132 -30.65 -17.22 15.69
CA ILE A 132 -30.47 -17.90 16.97
C ILE A 132 -29.00 -17.78 17.35
N LYS A 133 -28.73 -16.99 18.40
CA LYS A 133 -27.37 -16.69 18.84
C LYS A 133 -26.67 -17.92 19.37
N VAL A 134 -25.47 -18.13 18.91
CA VAL A 134 -24.52 -19.08 19.49
C VAL A 134 -23.12 -18.60 19.19
N SER A 135 -22.29 -18.52 20.20
CA SER A 135 -20.90 -18.06 20.03
C SER A 135 -20.13 -19.02 19.12
N SER A 136 -19.14 -18.50 18.40
CA SER A 136 -18.23 -19.33 17.58
C SER A 136 -17.47 -20.35 18.42
N ASP A 137 -17.29 -20.06 19.71
CA ASP A 137 -16.61 -20.87 20.71
C ASP A 137 -17.58 -21.57 21.70
N ALA A 138 -18.85 -21.70 21.34
CA ALA A 138 -19.83 -22.41 22.15
C ALA A 138 -19.56 -23.93 22.17
N VAL A 139 -19.86 -24.55 23.33
CA VAL A 139 -19.75 -26.00 23.48
C VAL A 139 -20.70 -26.75 22.51
N PRO A 140 -20.37 -27.97 22.12
CA PRO A 140 -21.19 -28.74 21.17
C PRO A 140 -22.67 -28.87 21.58
N SER A 141 -22.96 -28.99 22.88
CA SER A 141 -24.33 -29.05 23.39
C SER A 141 -25.12 -27.78 23.11
N ASP A 142 -24.53 -26.61 23.31
CA ASP A 142 -25.19 -25.33 23.08
C ASP A 142 -25.33 -25.03 21.57
N THR A 143 -24.31 -25.42 20.79
CA THR A 143 -24.38 -25.40 19.34
C THR A 143 -25.52 -26.27 18.81
N LEU A 144 -25.69 -27.49 19.35
CA LEU A 144 -26.78 -28.41 18.97
C LEU A 144 -28.15 -27.85 19.37
N LYS A 145 -28.29 -27.27 20.59
CA LYS A 145 -29.53 -26.61 21.02
C LYS A 145 -29.93 -25.48 20.07
N ALA A 146 -28.98 -24.62 19.72
CA ALA A 146 -29.21 -23.51 18.78
C ALA A 146 -29.58 -24.03 17.38
N TYR A 147 -28.92 -25.09 16.90
CA TYR A 147 -29.21 -25.70 15.62
C TYR A 147 -30.60 -26.34 15.60
N ASN A 148 -30.98 -27.04 16.63
CA ASN A 148 -32.33 -27.67 16.74
C ASN A 148 -33.41 -26.57 16.77
N LYS A 149 -33.17 -25.44 17.49
CA LYS A 149 -34.10 -24.30 17.56
C LYS A 149 -34.29 -23.65 16.19
N ILE A 150 -33.20 -23.36 15.46
CA ILE A 150 -33.32 -22.78 14.12
C ILE A 150 -33.94 -23.75 13.12
N THR A 151 -33.67 -25.06 13.23
CA THR A 151 -34.28 -26.10 12.39
C THR A 151 -35.79 -26.20 12.62
N MET A 152 -36.26 -26.13 13.86
CA MET A 152 -37.70 -26.04 14.17
C MET A 152 -38.35 -24.83 13.46
N ILE A 153 -37.71 -23.66 13.52
CA ILE A 153 -38.21 -22.42 12.88
C ILE A 153 -38.22 -22.61 11.36
N TYR A 154 -37.14 -23.16 10.79
CA TYR A 154 -37.04 -23.44 9.36
C TYR A 154 -38.19 -24.34 8.87
N ASN A 155 -38.52 -25.41 9.61
CA ASN A 155 -39.62 -26.31 9.26
C ASN A 155 -40.97 -25.60 9.31
N LYS A 156 -41.19 -24.68 10.26
CA LYS A 156 -42.39 -23.83 10.32
C LYS A 156 -42.53 -22.93 9.10
N ILE A 157 -41.43 -22.31 8.65
CA ILE A 157 -41.43 -21.52 7.43
C ILE A 157 -41.77 -22.38 6.22
N LYS A 158 -41.19 -23.59 6.13
CA LYS A 158 -41.48 -24.55 5.07
C LYS A 158 -42.95 -25.03 5.07
N ALA A 159 -43.56 -25.07 6.23
CA ALA A 159 -44.97 -25.37 6.40
C ALA A 159 -45.91 -24.17 6.06
N GLY A 160 -45.36 -23.02 5.70
CA GLY A 160 -46.11 -21.83 5.27
C GLY A 160 -46.41 -20.83 6.39
N GLU A 161 -45.85 -21.00 7.60
CA GLU A 161 -45.97 -19.97 8.65
C GLU A 161 -45.29 -18.67 8.21
N ASN A 162 -45.89 -17.53 8.54
CA ASN A 162 -45.39 -16.21 8.14
C ASN A 162 -44.04 -15.89 8.75
N PHE A 163 -43.06 -15.49 7.89
CA PHE A 163 -41.69 -15.21 8.28
C PHE A 163 -41.59 -14.10 9.31
N ASP A 164 -42.32 -12.99 9.12
CA ASP A 164 -42.29 -11.80 10.01
C ASP A 164 -42.78 -12.13 11.42
N THR A 165 -43.84 -12.96 11.50
CA THR A 165 -44.40 -13.43 12.78
C THR A 165 -43.38 -14.33 13.50
N LEU A 166 -42.69 -15.21 12.78
CA LEU A 166 -41.68 -16.08 13.36
C LEU A 166 -40.43 -15.29 13.77
N ALA A 167 -40.04 -14.28 12.98
CA ALA A 167 -38.93 -13.38 13.33
C ALA A 167 -39.22 -12.61 14.62
N LYS A 168 -40.40 -12.00 14.74
CA LYS A 168 -40.85 -11.31 15.97
C LYS A 168 -40.86 -12.23 17.19
N LYS A 169 -41.26 -13.47 17.02
CA LYS A 169 -41.42 -14.45 18.11
C LYS A 169 -40.10 -15.10 18.53
N TYR A 170 -39.22 -15.44 17.59
CA TYR A 170 -38.11 -16.32 17.86
C TYR A 170 -36.73 -15.72 17.62
N SER A 171 -36.61 -14.65 16.81
CA SER A 171 -35.30 -14.06 16.51
C SER A 171 -34.67 -13.46 17.77
N GLU A 172 -33.39 -13.75 17.94
CA GLU A 172 -32.56 -13.21 19.02
C GLU A 172 -31.79 -11.97 18.59
N ASP A 173 -31.94 -11.55 17.33
CA ASP A 173 -31.59 -10.19 16.90
C ASP A 173 -32.75 -9.25 17.26
N LYS A 174 -32.66 -8.68 18.47
CA LYS A 174 -33.71 -7.79 19.00
C LYS A 174 -33.93 -6.54 18.15
N TYR A 175 -32.94 -6.13 17.40
CA TYR A 175 -32.98 -4.92 16.61
C TYR A 175 -33.91 -5.06 15.39
N SER A 176 -33.74 -6.13 14.61
CA SER A 176 -34.56 -6.36 13.42
C SER A 176 -35.84 -7.13 13.72
N ALA A 177 -35.88 -7.92 14.81
CA ALA A 177 -37.02 -8.75 15.15
C ALA A 177 -38.34 -7.94 15.26
N VAL A 178 -38.32 -6.75 15.83
CA VAL A 178 -39.49 -5.87 15.99
C VAL A 178 -40.15 -5.53 14.64
N ASN A 179 -39.34 -5.44 13.58
CA ASN A 179 -39.76 -5.15 12.21
C ASN A 179 -39.83 -6.43 11.34
N GLY A 180 -40.10 -7.61 11.96
CA GLY A 180 -40.20 -8.86 11.21
C GLY A 180 -38.87 -9.39 10.66
N GLY A 181 -37.75 -8.96 11.24
CA GLY A 181 -36.41 -9.36 10.84
C GLY A 181 -35.81 -8.54 9.69
N ASP A 182 -36.46 -7.47 9.25
CA ASP A 182 -36.02 -6.65 8.12
C ASP A 182 -34.73 -5.87 8.45
N LEU A 183 -33.73 -6.02 7.61
CA LEU A 183 -32.42 -5.35 7.73
C LEU A 183 -32.25 -4.16 6.80
N GLY A 184 -33.26 -3.90 5.95
CA GLY A 184 -33.12 -2.95 4.86
C GLY A 184 -32.20 -3.44 3.74
N TYR A 185 -31.80 -2.51 2.89
CA TYR A 185 -30.84 -2.81 1.83
C TYR A 185 -29.42 -2.76 2.35
N PHE A 186 -28.59 -3.62 1.79
CA PHE A 186 -27.15 -3.62 1.98
C PHE A 186 -26.41 -4.03 0.70
N THR A 187 -25.17 -3.61 0.59
CA THR A 187 -24.32 -3.90 -0.56
C THR A 187 -23.19 -4.86 -0.16
N VAL A 188 -22.35 -5.24 -1.11
CA VAL A 188 -21.14 -6.03 -0.88
C VAL A 188 -20.29 -5.44 0.25
N PHE A 189 -19.73 -6.29 1.10
CA PHE A 189 -18.99 -5.93 2.32
C PHE A 189 -19.82 -5.24 3.42
N GLY A 190 -21.12 -5.11 3.24
CA GLY A 190 -22.02 -4.56 4.26
C GLY A 190 -22.36 -5.55 5.36
N MET A 191 -22.29 -6.84 5.08
CA MET A 191 -22.56 -7.94 6.01
C MET A 191 -21.35 -8.91 6.06
N VAL A 192 -21.29 -9.74 7.09
CA VAL A 192 -20.29 -10.82 7.14
C VAL A 192 -20.48 -11.76 5.96
N TYR A 193 -19.41 -12.24 5.37
CA TYR A 193 -19.42 -12.96 4.09
C TYR A 193 -20.41 -14.13 4.00
N PRO A 194 -20.58 -15.03 5.01
CA PRO A 194 -21.58 -16.08 4.90
C PRO A 194 -23.03 -15.54 4.82
N PHE A 195 -23.33 -14.43 5.48
CA PHE A 195 -24.63 -13.77 5.42
C PHE A 195 -24.85 -13.09 4.07
N GLU A 196 -23.87 -12.32 3.61
CA GLU A 196 -23.88 -11.70 2.28
C GLU A 196 -24.08 -12.75 1.20
N SER A 197 -23.31 -13.86 1.26
CA SER A 197 -23.40 -14.94 0.29
C SER A 197 -24.78 -15.59 0.26
N ALA A 198 -25.39 -15.85 1.43
CA ALA A 198 -26.73 -16.37 1.50
C ALA A 198 -27.76 -15.39 0.87
N ALA A 199 -27.65 -14.10 1.15
CA ALA A 199 -28.58 -13.09 0.64
C ALA A 199 -28.51 -12.92 -0.89
N TYR A 200 -27.28 -12.82 -1.45
CA TYR A 200 -27.12 -12.65 -2.89
C TYR A 200 -27.47 -13.89 -3.71
N ASN A 201 -27.35 -15.10 -3.10
CA ASN A 201 -27.63 -16.38 -3.77
C ASN A 201 -29.07 -16.89 -3.55
N THR A 202 -29.87 -16.23 -2.70
CA THR A 202 -31.27 -16.60 -2.48
C THR A 202 -32.16 -15.78 -3.41
N GLU A 203 -33.05 -16.46 -4.14
CA GLU A 203 -34.02 -15.81 -5.02
C GLU A 203 -34.97 -14.88 -4.22
N ILE A 204 -35.43 -13.82 -4.87
CA ILE A 204 -36.37 -12.87 -4.27
C ILE A 204 -37.65 -13.60 -3.85
N GLY A 205 -38.10 -13.38 -2.64
CA GLY A 205 -39.27 -14.01 -2.03
C GLY A 205 -39.02 -15.42 -1.51
N LYS A 206 -37.82 -15.98 -1.69
CA LYS A 206 -37.46 -17.31 -1.17
C LYS A 206 -36.68 -17.22 0.13
N THR A 207 -36.70 -18.31 0.88
CA THR A 207 -35.99 -18.49 2.13
C THR A 207 -34.69 -19.29 1.88
N SER A 208 -33.58 -18.81 2.44
CA SER A 208 -32.29 -19.51 2.39
C SER A 208 -32.35 -20.85 3.15
N ASN A 209 -31.38 -21.73 2.90
CA ASN A 209 -31.06 -22.80 3.83
C ASN A 209 -30.52 -22.21 5.16
N ILE A 210 -30.51 -23.02 6.22
CA ILE A 210 -29.85 -22.66 7.48
C ILE A 210 -28.36 -22.51 7.23
N PHE A 211 -27.78 -21.40 7.68
CA PHE A 211 -26.34 -21.15 7.61
C PHE A 211 -25.81 -20.56 8.93
N ARG A 212 -24.49 -20.63 9.11
CA ARG A 212 -23.83 -20.17 10.34
C ARG A 212 -22.91 -18.99 10.05
N THR A 213 -22.92 -18.02 10.97
CA THR A 213 -21.94 -16.96 11.06
C THR A 213 -21.27 -16.97 12.45
N GLN A 214 -20.36 -16.04 12.70
CA GLN A 214 -19.81 -15.83 14.05
C GLN A 214 -20.84 -15.46 15.12
N PHE A 215 -22.03 -14.99 14.72
CA PHE A 215 -23.10 -14.60 15.63
C PHE A 215 -24.07 -15.72 15.99
N GLY A 216 -24.12 -16.78 15.18
CA GLY A 216 -25.02 -17.90 15.38
C GLY A 216 -25.55 -18.51 14.09
N TYR A 217 -26.68 -19.21 14.20
CA TYR A 217 -27.41 -19.77 13.07
C TYR A 217 -28.46 -18.81 12.55
N HIS A 218 -28.55 -18.73 11.25
CA HIS A 218 -29.44 -17.82 10.53
C HIS A 218 -30.32 -18.57 9.54
N ILE A 219 -31.48 -18.00 9.30
CA ILE A 219 -32.32 -18.19 8.12
C ILE A 219 -32.60 -16.79 7.61
N LEU A 220 -32.50 -16.54 6.31
CA LEU A 220 -32.89 -15.29 5.71
C LEU A 220 -33.89 -15.48 4.57
N MET A 221 -34.61 -14.41 4.24
CA MET A 221 -35.45 -14.29 3.06
C MET A 221 -34.97 -13.04 2.30
N THR A 222 -34.55 -13.20 1.07
CA THR A 222 -34.25 -12.07 0.20
C THR A 222 -35.58 -11.48 -0.30
N THR A 223 -35.84 -10.23 0.04
CA THR A 223 -37.13 -9.59 -0.27
C THR A 223 -37.09 -8.71 -1.50
N ASP A 224 -35.90 -8.18 -1.84
CA ASP A 224 -35.70 -7.36 -3.03
C ASP A 224 -34.25 -7.31 -3.46
N LYS A 225 -34.00 -6.98 -4.75
CA LYS A 225 -32.68 -6.73 -5.32
C LYS A 225 -32.82 -5.63 -6.37
N ARG A 226 -32.02 -4.58 -6.21
CA ARG A 226 -32.03 -3.41 -7.11
C ARG A 226 -30.63 -3.06 -7.58
N PRO A 227 -30.45 -2.32 -8.67
CA PRO A 227 -29.18 -1.72 -9.01
C PRO A 227 -28.63 -0.91 -7.82
N ALA A 228 -27.31 -0.96 -7.62
CA ALA A 228 -26.67 -0.22 -6.53
C ALA A 228 -26.95 1.27 -6.63
N HIS A 229 -27.33 1.89 -5.53
CA HIS A 229 -27.48 3.33 -5.45
C HIS A 229 -26.12 4.01 -5.23
N GLY A 230 -26.06 5.29 -5.60
CA GLY A 230 -24.91 6.13 -5.25
C GLY A 230 -24.90 6.56 -3.79
N GLU A 231 -24.52 7.80 -3.56
CA GLU A 231 -24.52 8.40 -2.22
C GLU A 231 -25.41 9.64 -2.19
N VAL A 232 -26.01 9.90 -1.02
CA VAL A 232 -26.77 11.13 -0.78
C VAL A 232 -26.16 11.90 0.38
N LYS A 233 -26.21 13.23 0.29
CA LYS A 233 -25.96 14.15 1.36
C LYS A 233 -27.28 14.81 1.73
N VAL A 234 -27.71 14.70 2.98
CA VAL A 234 -28.99 15.25 3.44
C VAL A 234 -28.78 16.11 4.68
N ALA A 235 -29.78 16.95 4.95
CA ALA A 235 -30.00 17.52 6.27
C ALA A 235 -31.25 16.89 6.88
N HIS A 236 -31.32 16.79 8.21
CA HIS A 236 -32.52 16.32 8.88
C HIS A 236 -32.87 17.13 10.11
N ILE A 237 -34.18 17.12 10.45
CA ILE A 237 -34.72 17.58 11.72
C ILE A 237 -35.25 16.33 12.40
N MET A 238 -34.80 16.05 13.62
CA MET A 238 -35.24 14.89 14.40
C MET A 238 -35.93 15.33 15.68
N ILE A 239 -37.10 14.75 15.99
CA ILE A 239 -37.74 14.78 17.29
C ILE A 239 -37.63 13.37 17.88
N ALA A 240 -36.80 13.25 18.90
CA ALA A 240 -36.51 11.97 19.53
C ALA A 240 -37.69 11.37 20.26
N VAL A 241 -37.88 10.07 20.11
CA VAL A 241 -38.89 9.30 20.89
C VAL A 241 -38.15 8.11 21.50
N PRO A 242 -37.88 8.14 22.82
CA PRO A 242 -37.29 7.02 23.52
C PRO A 242 -38.14 5.74 23.42
N ASN A 243 -37.46 4.57 23.35
CA ASN A 243 -38.16 3.28 23.21
C ASN A 243 -39.16 2.97 24.34
N ASN A 244 -38.98 3.57 25.52
CA ASN A 244 -39.87 3.44 26.70
C ASN A 244 -40.80 4.63 26.88
N ALA A 245 -40.95 5.49 25.86
CA ALA A 245 -41.84 6.65 25.91
C ALA A 245 -43.30 6.20 26.08
N ASP A 246 -44.04 6.91 26.90
CA ASP A 246 -45.51 6.75 27.03
C ASP A 246 -46.25 7.27 25.78
N ASP A 247 -47.51 7.01 25.68
CA ASP A 247 -48.29 7.38 24.49
C ASP A 247 -48.47 8.90 24.37
N LYS A 248 -48.45 9.64 25.48
CA LYS A 248 -48.48 11.10 25.47
C LYS A 248 -47.19 11.65 24.84
N ALA A 249 -46.02 11.21 25.27
CA ALA A 249 -44.74 11.63 24.72
C ALA A 249 -44.61 11.29 23.20
N LYS A 250 -45.15 10.14 22.78
CA LYS A 250 -45.19 9.76 21.35
C LYS A 250 -46.08 10.75 20.56
N THR A 251 -47.27 11.10 21.08
CA THR A 251 -48.19 12.03 20.44
C THR A 251 -47.63 13.44 20.41
N ASP A 252 -47.03 13.90 21.50
CA ASP A 252 -46.40 15.22 21.59
C ASP A 252 -45.25 15.36 20.55
N ALA A 253 -44.42 14.33 20.40
CA ALA A 253 -43.35 14.30 19.39
C ALA A 253 -43.91 14.35 17.96
N GLU A 254 -44.99 13.60 17.69
CA GLU A 254 -45.66 13.62 16.39
C GLU A 254 -46.27 14.98 16.08
N THR A 255 -46.90 15.61 17.07
CA THR A 255 -47.46 16.97 16.92
C THR A 255 -46.35 17.96 16.63
N LYS A 256 -45.24 17.93 17.39
CA LYS A 256 -44.10 18.83 17.24
C LYS A 256 -43.47 18.72 15.83
N ILE A 257 -43.22 17.50 15.34
CA ILE A 257 -42.64 17.35 14.00
C ILE A 257 -43.60 17.83 12.89
N ASN A 258 -44.90 17.61 13.04
CA ASN A 258 -45.89 18.11 12.11
C ASN A 258 -46.01 19.66 12.10
N ASP A 259 -45.84 20.29 13.23
CA ASP A 259 -45.83 21.77 13.32
C ASP A 259 -44.55 22.33 12.66
N ILE A 260 -43.40 21.69 12.85
CA ILE A 260 -42.19 22.04 12.10
C ILE A 260 -42.37 21.85 10.59
N TYR A 261 -43.05 20.78 10.17
CA TYR A 261 -43.37 20.56 8.76
C TYR A 261 -44.27 21.67 8.19
N LYS A 262 -45.28 22.15 8.93
CA LYS A 262 -46.11 23.31 8.51
C LYS A 262 -45.29 24.58 8.36
N LYS A 263 -44.32 24.83 9.28
CA LYS A 263 -43.40 25.97 9.19
C LYS A 263 -42.54 25.91 7.91
N LEU A 264 -42.01 24.72 7.56
CA LEU A 264 -41.31 24.52 6.30
C LEU A 264 -42.18 24.79 5.07
N GLN A 265 -43.48 24.37 5.12
CA GLN A 265 -44.46 24.66 4.06
C GLN A 265 -44.78 26.15 3.95
N ALA A 266 -44.68 26.89 5.05
CA ALA A 266 -44.84 28.35 5.08
C ALA A 266 -43.57 29.10 4.62
N GLY A 267 -42.49 28.40 4.26
CA GLY A 267 -41.26 28.98 3.71
C GLY A 267 -40.19 29.30 4.76
N GLU A 268 -40.34 28.86 6.01
CA GLU A 268 -39.27 29.02 7.01
C GLU A 268 -38.04 28.19 6.61
N GLU A 269 -36.84 28.70 6.92
CA GLU A 269 -35.57 28.11 6.51
C GLU A 269 -35.26 26.82 7.26
N PHE A 270 -35.00 25.73 6.52
CA PHE A 270 -34.75 24.40 7.08
C PHE A 270 -33.62 24.40 8.12
N ALA A 271 -32.51 25.08 7.82
CA ALA A 271 -31.36 25.11 8.68
C ALA A 271 -31.63 25.76 10.04
N LYS A 272 -32.44 26.85 10.06
CA LYS A 272 -32.87 27.51 11.31
C LYS A 272 -33.80 26.61 12.14
N LEU A 273 -34.74 25.95 11.49
CA LEU A 273 -35.63 25.02 12.16
C LEU A 273 -34.90 23.81 12.72
N ALA A 274 -33.85 23.33 12.01
CA ALA A 274 -33.00 22.28 12.50
C ALA A 274 -32.20 22.70 13.73
N GLU A 275 -31.62 23.90 13.72
CA GLU A 275 -30.88 24.44 14.86
C GLU A 275 -31.78 24.65 16.11
N GLU A 276 -32.97 25.14 15.88
CA GLU A 276 -33.92 25.48 16.97
C GLU A 276 -34.59 24.22 17.55
N PHE A 277 -35.07 23.32 16.71
CA PHE A 277 -35.99 22.26 17.13
C PHE A 277 -35.42 20.85 17.11
N SER A 278 -34.31 20.58 16.38
CA SER A 278 -33.79 19.22 16.25
C SER A 278 -33.17 18.71 17.56
N ASP A 279 -33.57 17.51 17.94
CA ASP A 279 -32.98 16.77 19.07
C ASP A 279 -31.64 16.11 18.72
N ASP A 280 -31.28 15.96 17.44
CA ASP A 280 -29.93 15.57 17.04
C ASP A 280 -28.97 16.76 17.15
N LYS A 281 -28.43 16.95 18.36
CA LYS A 281 -27.50 18.05 18.64
C LYS A 281 -26.20 17.98 17.88
N GLY A 282 -25.85 16.82 17.30
CA GLY A 282 -24.65 16.61 16.48
C GLY A 282 -24.73 17.32 15.13
N SER A 283 -25.90 17.29 14.49
CA SER A 283 -26.14 17.92 13.19
C SER A 283 -26.89 19.28 13.31
N ALA A 284 -27.70 19.49 14.33
CA ALA A 284 -28.51 20.68 14.48
C ALA A 284 -27.74 22.00 14.25
N LYS A 285 -26.60 22.18 14.94
CA LYS A 285 -25.73 23.37 14.81
C LYS A 285 -25.14 23.58 13.38
N LYS A 286 -25.25 22.59 12.52
CA LYS A 286 -24.87 22.64 11.12
C LYS A 286 -26.09 22.65 10.19
N GLY A 287 -27.22 23.18 10.66
CA GLY A 287 -28.45 23.18 9.89
C GLY A 287 -29.04 21.79 9.63
N GLY A 288 -28.71 20.82 10.47
CA GLY A 288 -29.15 19.42 10.34
C GLY A 288 -28.31 18.58 9.33
N GLU A 289 -27.24 19.10 8.74
CA GLU A 289 -26.46 18.39 7.72
C GLU A 289 -25.77 17.14 8.28
N LEU A 290 -25.91 16.04 7.52
CA LEU A 290 -25.23 14.77 7.73
C LEU A 290 -24.12 14.59 6.69
N ASN A 291 -23.15 13.72 7.01
CA ASN A 291 -22.14 13.31 6.04
C ASN A 291 -22.79 12.52 4.89
N TRP A 292 -22.07 12.42 3.75
CA TRP A 292 -22.44 11.55 2.66
C TRP A 292 -22.62 10.10 3.14
N PHE A 293 -23.70 9.47 2.70
CA PHE A 293 -23.94 8.05 2.98
C PHE A 293 -24.55 7.34 1.78
N GLY A 294 -24.20 6.06 1.65
CA GLY A 294 -24.78 5.13 0.69
C GLY A 294 -25.60 4.07 1.39
N THR A 295 -25.96 3.04 0.66
CA THR A 295 -26.80 1.93 1.10
C THR A 295 -26.28 1.23 2.36
N GLY A 296 -27.17 0.95 3.31
CA GLY A 296 -26.89 0.22 4.56
C GLY A 296 -26.19 1.05 5.64
N ARG A 297 -26.19 2.38 5.53
CA ARG A 297 -25.56 3.28 6.52
C ARG A 297 -26.51 3.93 7.48
N MET A 298 -27.80 3.98 7.13
CA MET A 298 -28.87 4.53 7.95
C MET A 298 -29.93 3.45 8.21
N VAL A 299 -30.81 3.72 9.18
CA VAL A 299 -31.95 2.82 9.40
C VAL A 299 -32.84 2.79 8.16
N PRO A 300 -33.48 1.63 7.85
CA PRO A 300 -34.14 1.43 6.57
C PRO A 300 -35.15 2.48 6.19
N GLU A 301 -35.95 2.96 7.15
CA GLU A 301 -36.99 3.96 6.92
C GLU A 301 -36.37 5.31 6.55
N PHE A 302 -35.29 5.71 7.22
CA PHE A 302 -34.58 6.96 6.96
C PHE A 302 -33.89 6.89 5.58
N GLU A 303 -33.20 5.80 5.31
CA GLU A 303 -32.49 5.58 4.04
C GLU A 303 -33.46 5.60 2.86
N SER A 304 -34.55 4.85 2.94
CA SER A 304 -35.54 4.79 1.88
C SER A 304 -36.15 6.18 1.59
N ALA A 305 -36.44 6.96 2.64
CA ALA A 305 -36.98 8.30 2.49
C ALA A 305 -35.95 9.27 1.90
N ALA A 306 -34.69 9.21 2.31
CA ALA A 306 -33.61 10.04 1.77
C ALA A 306 -33.36 9.79 0.29
N PHE A 307 -33.28 8.52 -0.14
CA PHE A 307 -33.07 8.14 -1.56
C PHE A 307 -34.30 8.38 -2.44
N SER A 308 -35.52 8.53 -1.88
CA SER A 308 -36.73 8.84 -2.62
C SER A 308 -36.78 10.30 -3.12
N LEU A 309 -36.00 11.20 -2.50
CA LEU A 309 -35.90 12.60 -2.88
C LEU A 309 -35.18 12.74 -4.23
N LYS A 310 -35.72 13.56 -5.12
CA LYS A 310 -35.25 13.68 -6.51
C LYS A 310 -34.37 14.90 -6.74
N ASN A 311 -34.80 16.06 -6.25
CA ASN A 311 -34.14 17.34 -6.55
C ASN A 311 -33.48 17.92 -5.29
N LYS A 312 -32.34 18.59 -5.46
CA LYS A 312 -31.71 19.33 -4.37
C LYS A 312 -32.71 20.35 -3.78
N GLY A 313 -32.86 20.33 -2.48
CA GLY A 313 -33.81 21.16 -1.77
C GLY A 313 -35.15 20.48 -1.45
N ASP A 314 -35.53 19.39 -2.13
CA ASP A 314 -36.71 18.60 -1.79
C ASP A 314 -36.60 18.10 -0.34
N TYR A 315 -37.71 18.01 0.36
CA TYR A 315 -37.77 17.44 1.72
C TYR A 315 -38.97 16.50 1.87
N THR A 316 -38.82 15.53 2.80
CA THR A 316 -39.88 14.53 3.06
C THR A 316 -40.99 15.10 3.90
N LYS A 317 -42.17 14.45 3.87
CA LYS A 317 -43.11 14.52 4.99
C LYS A 317 -42.46 13.93 6.23
N PRO A 318 -43.00 14.19 7.44
CA PRO A 318 -42.54 13.50 8.64
C PRO A 318 -42.55 11.99 8.48
N ILE A 319 -41.43 11.35 8.77
CA ILE A 319 -41.27 9.89 8.76
C ILE A 319 -40.89 9.42 10.16
N LYS A 320 -41.28 8.20 10.51
CA LYS A 320 -40.99 7.60 11.81
C LYS A 320 -39.90 6.55 11.67
N THR A 321 -38.93 6.57 12.59
CA THR A 321 -37.92 5.55 12.76
C THR A 321 -37.90 5.05 14.22
N SER A 322 -36.99 4.10 14.52
CA SER A 322 -36.73 3.66 15.90
C SER A 322 -36.16 4.76 16.80
N PHE A 323 -35.65 5.87 16.25
CA PHE A 323 -35.10 7.01 17.00
C PHE A 323 -36.14 8.11 17.27
N GLY A 324 -37.24 8.13 16.53
CA GLY A 324 -38.27 9.15 16.60
C GLY A 324 -38.76 9.59 15.23
N TRP A 325 -39.21 10.84 15.14
CA TRP A 325 -39.73 11.45 13.93
C TRP A 325 -38.66 12.28 13.22
N HIS A 326 -38.63 12.23 11.89
CA HIS A 326 -37.67 12.98 11.07
C HIS A 326 -38.35 13.69 9.91
N ILE A 327 -37.80 14.85 9.53
CA ILE A 327 -37.96 15.46 8.20
C ILE A 327 -36.59 15.49 7.57
N ILE A 328 -36.44 14.99 6.34
CA ILE A 328 -35.17 14.85 5.64
C ILE A 328 -35.17 15.75 4.42
N LYS A 329 -34.15 16.58 4.23
CA LYS A 329 -33.94 17.44 3.07
C LYS A 329 -32.76 17.00 2.27
N LEU A 330 -32.91 16.85 0.95
CA LEU A 330 -31.80 16.52 0.05
C LEU A 330 -30.89 17.74 -0.17
N ILE A 331 -29.64 17.61 0.16
CA ILE A 331 -28.59 18.61 -0.09
C ILE A 331 -27.90 18.32 -1.41
N ASP A 332 -27.47 17.07 -1.61
CA ASP A 332 -26.80 16.65 -2.83
C ASP A 332 -26.94 15.13 -3.06
N LYS A 333 -26.73 14.69 -4.31
CA LYS A 333 -26.82 13.29 -4.70
C LYS A 333 -25.70 12.97 -5.71
N LYS A 334 -25.06 11.84 -5.53
CA LYS A 334 -24.11 11.24 -6.48
C LYS A 334 -24.70 9.99 -7.08
N ASP A 335 -24.48 9.79 -8.35
CA ASP A 335 -24.89 8.58 -9.04
C ASP A 335 -24.14 7.36 -8.50
N ALA A 336 -24.62 6.17 -8.85
CA ALA A 336 -23.89 4.93 -8.59
C ALA A 336 -22.49 4.99 -9.22
N LYS A 337 -21.52 4.40 -8.53
CA LYS A 337 -20.14 4.32 -9.03
C LYS A 337 -20.09 3.69 -10.41
N SER A 338 -19.19 4.18 -11.27
CA SER A 338 -18.87 3.54 -12.53
C SER A 338 -18.32 2.12 -12.30
N LEU A 339 -18.24 1.30 -13.36
CA LEU A 339 -17.70 -0.05 -13.25
C LEU A 339 -16.24 -0.03 -12.76
N GLU A 340 -15.44 0.93 -13.22
CA GLU A 340 -14.05 1.12 -12.81
C GLU A 340 -13.97 1.48 -11.32
N GLU A 341 -14.76 2.44 -10.86
CA GLU A 341 -14.81 2.84 -9.45
C GLU A 341 -15.31 1.71 -8.53
N GLN A 342 -16.22 0.87 -9.02
CA GLN A 342 -16.68 -0.32 -8.30
C GLN A 342 -15.56 -1.35 -8.17
N GLN A 343 -14.80 -1.59 -9.25
CA GLN A 343 -13.65 -2.49 -9.24
C GLN A 343 -12.57 -1.99 -8.26
N GLU A 344 -12.20 -0.71 -8.33
CA GLU A 344 -11.25 -0.11 -7.39
C GLU A 344 -11.72 -0.22 -5.93
N TYR A 345 -13.00 0.04 -5.68
CA TYR A 345 -13.58 -0.13 -4.35
C TYR A 345 -13.46 -1.57 -3.86
N VAL A 346 -13.83 -2.56 -4.69
CA VAL A 346 -13.70 -3.98 -4.35
C VAL A 346 -12.25 -4.35 -4.06
N LEU A 347 -11.32 -3.96 -4.94
CA LEU A 347 -9.89 -4.24 -4.76
C LEU A 347 -9.31 -3.64 -3.48
N SER A 348 -9.79 -2.46 -3.08
CA SER A 348 -9.37 -1.80 -1.84
C SER A 348 -9.85 -2.52 -0.56
N LYS A 349 -10.97 -3.25 -0.63
CA LYS A 349 -11.62 -3.89 0.53
C LYS A 349 -11.36 -5.38 0.64
N ILE A 350 -11.32 -6.09 -0.49
CA ILE A 350 -11.34 -7.55 -0.51
C ILE A 350 -10.17 -8.20 0.22
N SER A 351 -8.97 -7.61 0.14
CA SER A 351 -7.77 -8.15 0.77
C SER A 351 -7.86 -8.27 2.30
N LYS A 352 -8.76 -7.50 2.92
CA LYS A 352 -9.01 -7.48 4.38
C LYS A 352 -10.31 -8.19 4.75
N ASP A 353 -11.07 -8.67 3.78
CA ASP A 353 -12.36 -9.30 4.01
C ASP A 353 -12.18 -10.78 4.38
N ALA A 354 -13.06 -11.27 5.27
CA ALA A 354 -13.02 -12.64 5.77
C ALA A 354 -13.22 -13.70 4.68
N ARG A 355 -13.80 -13.36 3.51
CA ARG A 355 -13.93 -14.29 2.38
C ARG A 355 -12.60 -14.82 1.89
N MET A 356 -11.52 -14.04 2.01
CA MET A 356 -10.17 -14.45 1.61
C MET A 356 -9.61 -15.59 2.48
N ASN A 357 -10.21 -15.88 3.63
CA ASN A 357 -9.86 -17.06 4.42
C ASN A 357 -10.13 -18.37 3.66
N GLN A 358 -11.05 -18.38 2.68
CA GLN A 358 -11.31 -19.57 1.84
C GLN A 358 -10.08 -19.97 1.03
N SER A 359 -9.34 -19.01 0.48
CA SER A 359 -8.08 -19.28 -0.22
C SER A 359 -7.06 -19.93 0.73
N LYS A 360 -6.90 -19.37 1.94
CA LYS A 360 -6.02 -19.96 2.96
C LYS A 360 -6.46 -21.38 3.35
N GLU A 361 -7.75 -21.61 3.55
CA GLU A 361 -8.29 -22.93 3.89
C GLU A 361 -8.07 -23.96 2.76
N ALA A 362 -8.21 -23.52 1.49
CA ALA A 362 -7.94 -24.36 0.33
C ALA A 362 -6.46 -24.75 0.27
N VAL A 363 -5.55 -23.80 0.50
CA VAL A 363 -4.11 -24.09 0.58
C VAL A 363 -3.83 -25.09 1.70
N LEU A 364 -4.33 -24.85 2.91
CA LEU A 364 -4.13 -25.78 4.03
C LEU A 364 -4.68 -27.20 3.70
N LYS A 365 -5.84 -27.26 3.07
CA LYS A 365 -6.42 -28.54 2.62
C LYS A 365 -5.54 -29.25 1.60
N ARG A 366 -5.00 -28.52 0.62
CA ARG A 366 -4.05 -29.04 -0.36
C ARG A 366 -2.78 -29.56 0.31
N LEU A 367 -2.16 -28.78 1.19
CA LEU A 367 -0.94 -29.13 1.89
C LEU A 367 -1.13 -30.34 2.83
N LYS A 368 -2.26 -30.39 3.54
CA LYS A 368 -2.62 -31.56 4.37
C LYS A 368 -2.69 -32.86 3.54
N LYS A 369 -3.22 -32.79 2.34
CA LYS A 369 -3.27 -33.94 1.42
C LYS A 369 -1.87 -34.27 0.88
N GLU A 370 -1.13 -33.27 0.42
CA GLU A 370 0.18 -33.42 -0.18
C GLU A 370 1.19 -34.04 0.78
N TYR A 371 1.18 -33.61 2.04
CA TYR A 371 2.12 -34.06 3.06
C TYR A 371 1.57 -35.17 3.96
N ASN A 372 0.49 -35.84 3.55
CA ASN A 372 -0.11 -36.95 4.30
C ASN A 372 -0.34 -36.61 5.79
N TYR A 373 -0.87 -35.41 6.05
CA TYR A 373 -1.13 -34.90 7.39
C TYR A 373 -1.99 -35.86 8.22
N LYS A 374 -1.53 -36.18 9.43
CA LYS A 374 -2.30 -36.90 10.43
C LYS A 374 -2.29 -36.17 11.76
N ALA A 375 -3.42 -36.12 12.44
CA ALA A 375 -3.57 -35.50 13.75
C ALA A 375 -4.14 -36.49 14.78
N TYR A 376 -3.50 -36.55 15.93
CA TYR A 376 -3.86 -37.47 17.03
C TYR A 376 -4.56 -36.70 18.14
N THR A 377 -5.75 -36.15 17.86
CA THR A 377 -6.47 -35.22 18.77
C THR A 377 -6.85 -35.85 20.11
N LYS A 378 -7.02 -37.19 20.21
CA LYS A 378 -7.23 -37.86 21.49
C LYS A 378 -6.07 -37.65 22.46
N ARG A 379 -4.88 -37.43 21.97
CA ARG A 379 -3.67 -37.15 22.77
C ARG A 379 -3.61 -35.74 23.35
N LEU A 380 -4.62 -34.89 23.09
CA LEU A 380 -4.78 -33.56 23.72
C LEU A 380 -5.40 -33.68 25.13
N THR A 381 -6.00 -34.81 25.48
CA THR A 381 -6.68 -35.01 26.79
C THR A 381 -5.84 -34.57 28.01
N PRO A 382 -4.53 -34.86 28.10
CA PRO A 382 -3.73 -34.37 29.23
C PRO A 382 -3.76 -32.86 29.41
N PHE A 383 -3.80 -32.08 28.32
CA PHE A 383 -3.83 -30.62 28.38
C PHE A 383 -5.15 -30.08 28.95
N PHE A 384 -6.26 -30.80 28.85
CA PHE A 384 -7.53 -30.36 29.44
C PHE A 384 -7.49 -30.36 30.96
N LYS A 385 -6.80 -31.37 31.56
CA LYS A 385 -6.63 -31.47 33.01
C LYS A 385 -5.91 -30.30 33.63
N TYR A 386 -4.93 -29.73 32.91
CA TYR A 386 -4.08 -28.65 33.39
C TYR A 386 -4.58 -27.26 33.04
N PHE A 387 -5.70 -27.15 32.31
CA PHE A 387 -6.35 -25.89 32.03
C PHE A 387 -7.34 -25.52 33.14
N ASP A 388 -6.82 -25.10 34.28
CA ASP A 388 -7.61 -24.63 35.42
C ASP A 388 -7.79 -23.10 35.45
N GLU A 389 -8.48 -22.58 36.49
CA GLU A 389 -8.69 -21.15 36.70
C GLU A 389 -7.35 -20.39 36.84
N ARG A 390 -6.31 -21.02 37.38
CA ARG A 390 -4.97 -20.43 37.50
C ARG A 390 -4.27 -20.29 36.16
N ALA A 391 -4.42 -21.29 35.29
CA ALA A 391 -3.94 -21.20 33.91
C ALA A 391 -4.64 -20.08 33.14
N LYS A 392 -5.93 -19.81 33.40
CA LYS A 392 -6.65 -18.69 32.81
C LYS A 392 -6.11 -17.34 33.28
N GLU A 393 -5.81 -17.18 34.56
CA GLU A 393 -5.37 -15.91 35.13
C GLU A 393 -3.88 -15.60 34.88
N LYS A 394 -3.02 -16.63 34.98
CA LYS A 394 -1.57 -16.48 34.91
C LYS A 394 -0.93 -16.92 33.63
N TYR A 395 -1.67 -17.61 32.74
CA TYR A 395 -1.14 -18.19 31.49
C TYR A 395 0.07 -19.12 31.70
N GLU A 396 0.15 -19.76 32.88
CA GLU A 396 1.28 -20.62 33.27
C GLU A 396 0.97 -22.09 32.99
N TRP A 397 1.68 -22.68 32.02
CA TRP A 397 1.70 -24.10 31.73
C TRP A 397 2.94 -24.73 32.34
N THR A 398 3.05 -24.68 33.68
CA THR A 398 4.27 -25.01 34.41
C THR A 398 4.22 -26.35 35.17
N ASP A 399 3.13 -27.11 35.02
CA ASP A 399 3.00 -28.42 35.69
C ASP A 399 4.09 -29.39 35.21
N PRO A 400 4.90 -29.98 36.14
CA PRO A 400 5.96 -30.92 35.80
C PRO A 400 5.49 -32.15 35.00
N GLU A 401 4.25 -32.62 35.19
CA GLU A 401 3.72 -33.75 34.45
C GLU A 401 3.63 -33.44 32.95
N LEU A 402 3.40 -32.17 32.54
CA LEU A 402 3.38 -31.77 31.15
C LEU A 402 4.73 -31.97 30.45
N GLU A 403 5.84 -31.83 31.16
CA GLU A 403 7.20 -32.04 30.63
C GLU A 403 7.46 -33.50 30.23
N THR A 404 6.69 -34.44 30.77
CA THR A 404 6.79 -35.86 30.42
C THR A 404 6.07 -36.23 29.12
N LEU A 405 5.24 -35.33 28.60
CA LEU A 405 4.40 -35.58 27.43
C LEU A 405 5.23 -35.50 26.14
N LYS A 406 5.46 -36.64 25.49
CA LYS A 406 6.27 -36.76 24.26
C LYS A 406 5.57 -37.46 23.11
N ALA A 407 4.29 -37.83 23.27
CA ALA A 407 3.58 -38.55 22.23
C ALA A 407 3.39 -37.67 20.96
N PRO A 408 3.47 -38.25 19.75
CA PRO A 408 3.16 -37.54 18.51
C PRO A 408 1.76 -36.93 18.53
N LEU A 409 1.62 -35.67 18.15
CA LEU A 409 0.33 -35.00 17.93
C LEU A 409 0.04 -34.78 16.45
N ILE A 410 1.08 -34.51 15.66
CA ILE A 410 0.96 -34.29 14.21
C ILE A 410 2.06 -35.07 13.51
N GLU A 411 1.71 -35.78 12.45
CA GLU A 411 2.64 -36.28 11.43
C GLU A 411 2.41 -35.45 10.15
N LEU A 412 3.50 -34.92 9.59
CA LEU A 412 3.46 -34.04 8.43
C LEU A 412 4.69 -34.32 7.55
N GLY A 413 4.53 -35.03 6.44
CA GLY A 413 5.64 -35.44 5.59
C GLY A 413 6.68 -36.25 6.37
N ASP A 414 7.90 -35.76 6.43
CA ASP A 414 9.04 -36.35 7.16
C ASP A 414 9.17 -35.87 8.61
N THR A 415 8.26 -35.04 9.09
CA THR A 415 8.35 -34.39 10.40
C THR A 415 7.22 -34.82 11.32
N VAL A 416 7.56 -34.98 12.61
CA VAL A 416 6.62 -35.31 13.68
C VAL A 416 6.64 -34.21 14.72
N PHE A 417 5.48 -33.61 15.01
CA PHE A 417 5.30 -32.67 16.11
C PHE A 417 4.66 -33.39 17.30
N THR A 418 5.25 -33.21 18.46
CA THR A 418 4.90 -33.91 19.70
C THR A 418 4.04 -33.06 20.63
N GLN A 419 3.58 -33.69 21.72
CA GLN A 419 2.95 -32.97 22.82
C GLN A 419 3.88 -31.93 23.45
N ALA A 420 5.21 -32.16 23.47
CA ALA A 420 6.19 -31.20 23.96
C ALA A 420 6.25 -29.94 23.09
N ASP A 421 6.22 -30.10 21.76
CA ASP A 421 6.18 -28.98 20.83
C ASP A 421 4.93 -28.12 21.02
N PHE A 422 3.78 -28.80 21.22
CA PHE A 422 2.53 -28.12 21.50
C PHE A 422 2.54 -27.41 22.87
N LEU A 423 3.17 -28.00 23.90
CA LEU A 423 3.34 -27.36 25.20
C LEU A 423 4.13 -26.05 25.08
N ILE A 424 5.25 -26.08 24.32
CA ILE A 424 6.06 -24.88 24.05
C ILE A 424 5.21 -23.79 23.36
N TYR A 425 4.36 -24.20 22.42
CA TYR A 425 3.42 -23.29 21.76
C TYR A 425 2.39 -22.72 22.73
N MET A 426 1.77 -23.56 23.57
CA MET A 426 0.76 -23.17 24.57
C MET A 426 1.32 -22.14 25.57
N ARG A 427 2.57 -22.24 25.99
CA ARG A 427 3.25 -21.30 26.89
C ARG A 427 3.36 -19.88 26.27
N ARG A 428 3.38 -19.80 24.95
CA ARG A 428 3.44 -18.52 24.19
C ARG A 428 2.06 -18.07 23.69
N PHE A 429 1.06 -18.96 23.78
CA PHE A 429 -0.28 -18.71 23.28
C PHE A 429 -1.10 -17.93 24.30
N THR A 430 -0.95 -16.62 24.31
CA THR A 430 -1.71 -15.71 25.17
C THR A 430 -2.85 -15.10 24.38
N ARG A 431 -4.10 -15.46 24.70
CA ARG A 431 -5.28 -14.74 24.19
C ARG A 431 -6.11 -14.21 25.34
N LYS A 432 -6.47 -12.91 25.25
CA LYS A 432 -7.29 -12.21 26.24
C LYS A 432 -8.71 -12.76 26.35
N ASN A 433 -9.24 -13.41 25.29
CA ASN A 433 -10.60 -13.97 25.25
C ASN A 433 -10.49 -15.48 25.31
N LEU A 434 -10.42 -16.02 26.50
CA LEU A 434 -10.47 -17.45 26.76
C LEU A 434 -11.89 -17.96 26.56
N THR A 435 -12.01 -19.11 25.87
CA THR A 435 -13.26 -19.87 25.78
C THR A 435 -13.68 -20.36 27.16
N LYS A 436 -14.97 -20.58 27.35
CA LYS A 436 -15.52 -20.96 28.66
C LYS A 436 -15.10 -22.35 29.13
N THR A 437 -14.60 -23.21 28.23
CA THR A 437 -14.24 -24.60 28.56
C THR A 437 -12.80 -24.93 28.14
N PRO A 438 -12.09 -25.72 28.99
CA PRO A 438 -10.69 -26.12 28.77
C PRO A 438 -10.46 -26.82 27.44
N ASP A 439 -11.33 -27.75 27.09
CA ASP A 439 -11.23 -28.55 25.87
C ASP A 439 -11.32 -27.69 24.60
N LEU A 440 -12.27 -26.77 24.52
CA LEU A 440 -12.39 -25.84 23.38
C LEU A 440 -11.17 -24.94 23.24
N TYR A 441 -10.64 -24.44 24.36
CA TYR A 441 -9.43 -23.64 24.34
C TYR A 441 -8.25 -24.42 23.75
N VAL A 442 -8.02 -25.62 24.25
CA VAL A 442 -6.93 -26.50 23.80
C VAL A 442 -7.13 -26.90 22.34
N PHE A 443 -8.36 -27.26 21.92
CA PHE A 443 -8.65 -27.59 20.52
C PHE A 443 -8.44 -26.40 19.56
N ASN A 444 -8.87 -25.21 19.96
CA ASN A 444 -8.63 -24.00 19.17
C ASN A 444 -7.14 -23.66 19.07
N ALA A 445 -6.41 -23.78 20.17
CA ALA A 445 -4.97 -23.59 20.17
C ALA A 445 -4.26 -24.64 19.29
N PHE A 446 -4.68 -25.91 19.38
CA PHE A 446 -4.13 -26.98 18.57
C PHE A 446 -4.42 -26.78 17.07
N LYS A 447 -5.63 -26.32 16.71
CA LYS A 447 -5.95 -25.99 15.32
C LYS A 447 -5.00 -24.93 14.78
N ILE A 448 -4.78 -23.84 15.53
CA ILE A 448 -3.89 -22.74 15.12
C ILE A 448 -2.44 -23.23 15.08
N PHE A 449 -2.00 -24.01 16.05
CA PHE A 449 -0.67 -24.64 16.07
C PHE A 449 -0.47 -25.49 14.80
N SER A 450 -1.40 -26.40 14.54
CA SER A 450 -1.37 -27.29 13.37
C SER A 450 -1.28 -26.51 12.05
N ASP A 451 -2.17 -25.53 11.86
CA ASP A 451 -2.19 -24.70 10.65
C ASP A 451 -0.87 -23.92 10.48
N ASN A 452 -0.29 -23.41 11.57
CA ASN A 452 1.00 -22.74 11.56
C ASN A 452 2.16 -23.67 11.20
N GLU A 453 2.19 -24.88 11.77
CA GLU A 453 3.27 -25.83 11.50
C GLU A 453 3.19 -26.36 10.05
N ILE A 454 2.00 -26.54 9.48
CA ILE A 454 1.84 -26.87 8.06
C ILE A 454 2.43 -25.75 7.16
N ILE A 455 2.12 -24.52 7.46
CA ILE A 455 2.65 -23.36 6.69
C ILE A 455 4.17 -23.24 6.85
N LYS A 456 4.71 -23.44 8.06
CA LYS A 456 6.17 -23.42 8.30
C LYS A 456 6.86 -24.57 7.55
N TYR A 457 6.26 -25.74 7.55
CA TYR A 457 6.79 -26.90 6.84
C TYR A 457 6.85 -26.63 5.33
N GLU A 458 5.77 -26.17 4.71
CA GLU A 458 5.77 -25.77 3.29
C GLU A 458 6.82 -24.69 3.02
N ARG A 459 6.90 -23.66 3.89
CA ARG A 459 7.90 -22.59 3.78
C ARG A 459 9.33 -23.15 3.74
N SER A 460 9.64 -24.13 4.56
CA SER A 460 10.97 -24.77 4.58
C SER A 460 11.28 -25.55 3.30
N LYS A 461 10.25 -25.95 2.55
CA LYS A 461 10.40 -26.71 1.28
C LYS A 461 10.37 -25.79 0.03
N LEU A 462 10.00 -24.49 0.16
CA LEU A 462 9.81 -23.63 -1.01
C LEU A 462 11.05 -23.55 -1.92
N THR A 463 12.23 -23.42 -1.35
CA THR A 463 13.48 -23.30 -2.13
C THR A 463 13.86 -24.59 -2.85
N SER A 464 13.51 -25.75 -2.31
CA SER A 464 13.74 -27.05 -2.95
C SER A 464 12.62 -27.43 -3.92
N LYS A 465 11.40 -26.98 -3.66
CA LYS A 465 10.20 -27.33 -4.44
C LYS A 465 10.00 -26.42 -5.65
N TYR A 466 10.42 -25.13 -5.53
CA TYR A 466 10.20 -24.12 -6.55
C TYR A 466 11.51 -23.41 -6.91
N PRO A 467 12.20 -23.83 -7.99
CA PRO A 467 13.45 -23.21 -8.41
C PRO A 467 13.35 -21.71 -8.64
N ASP A 468 12.23 -21.23 -9.20
CA ASP A 468 12.03 -19.80 -9.44
C ASP A 468 12.02 -18.99 -8.13
N TYR A 469 11.40 -19.53 -7.08
CA TYR A 469 11.45 -18.91 -5.75
C TYR A 469 12.88 -18.89 -5.19
N LYS A 470 13.60 -20.03 -5.28
CA LYS A 470 15.00 -20.14 -4.82
C LYS A 470 15.88 -19.04 -5.42
N TYR A 471 15.84 -18.90 -6.75
CA TYR A 471 16.69 -17.95 -7.45
C TYR A 471 16.25 -16.50 -7.22
N LEU A 472 14.95 -16.25 -7.18
CA LEU A 472 14.44 -14.91 -6.89
C LEU A 472 14.82 -14.46 -5.47
N LEU A 473 14.70 -15.33 -4.48
CA LEU A 473 15.14 -15.05 -3.11
C LEU A 473 16.64 -14.76 -3.05
N LYS A 474 17.46 -15.55 -3.79
CA LYS A 474 18.90 -15.32 -3.90
C LYS A 474 19.21 -13.97 -4.57
N GLU A 475 18.47 -13.59 -5.59
CA GLU A 475 18.63 -12.29 -6.26
C GLU A 475 18.37 -11.11 -5.31
N TYR A 476 17.34 -11.21 -4.47
CA TYR A 476 17.10 -10.19 -3.44
C TYR A 476 18.20 -10.17 -2.39
N HIS A 477 18.62 -11.33 -1.91
CA HIS A 477 19.76 -11.47 -0.98
C HIS A 477 21.01 -10.78 -1.54
N ASP A 478 21.43 -11.16 -2.73
CA ASP A 478 22.63 -10.65 -3.38
C ASP A 478 22.49 -9.14 -3.69
N GLY A 479 21.29 -8.70 -4.09
CA GLY A 479 21.01 -7.29 -4.37
C GLY A 479 21.12 -6.38 -3.15
N ILE A 480 20.62 -6.81 -1.99
CA ILE A 480 20.73 -6.06 -0.74
C ILE A 480 22.20 -5.96 -0.31
N LEU A 481 22.97 -7.05 -0.42
CA LEU A 481 24.40 -7.08 -0.11
C LEU A 481 25.19 -6.15 -1.02
N LEU A 482 24.96 -6.25 -2.33
CA LEU A 482 25.60 -5.41 -3.34
C LEU A 482 25.34 -3.93 -3.03
N PHE A 483 24.07 -3.55 -2.79
CA PHE A 483 23.69 -2.17 -2.50
C PHE A 483 24.39 -1.65 -1.24
N ASN A 484 24.28 -2.39 -0.13
CA ASN A 484 24.81 -1.95 1.15
C ASN A 484 26.36 -1.79 1.11
N LEU A 485 27.07 -2.73 0.50
CA LEU A 485 28.53 -2.65 0.41
C LEU A 485 28.99 -1.58 -0.58
N THR A 486 28.32 -1.46 -1.75
CA THR A 486 28.65 -0.43 -2.74
C THR A 486 28.40 0.98 -2.16
N ASP A 487 27.32 1.17 -1.39
CA ASP A 487 27.09 2.44 -0.72
C ASP A 487 28.24 2.80 0.24
N GLN A 488 28.70 1.83 1.03
CA GLN A 488 29.78 2.07 2.00
C GLN A 488 31.12 2.36 1.30
N VAL A 489 31.50 1.56 0.32
CA VAL A 489 32.84 1.57 -0.28
C VAL A 489 32.96 2.62 -1.40
N VAL A 490 31.86 2.93 -2.09
CA VAL A 490 31.87 3.81 -3.27
C VAL A 490 31.06 5.08 -3.03
N TRP A 491 29.74 4.95 -2.88
CA TRP A 491 28.85 6.11 -2.97
C TRP A 491 28.97 7.07 -1.78
N SER A 492 28.79 6.53 -0.57
CA SER A 492 28.93 7.32 0.67
C SER A 492 30.37 7.76 0.89
N LYS A 493 31.36 6.93 0.50
CA LYS A 493 32.77 7.27 0.56
C LYS A 493 33.10 8.47 -0.33
N ALA A 494 32.67 8.45 -1.60
CA ALA A 494 32.94 9.55 -2.54
C ALA A 494 32.35 10.89 -2.09
N VAL A 495 31.25 10.87 -1.32
CA VAL A 495 30.63 12.11 -0.78
C VAL A 495 31.33 12.59 0.49
N LYS A 496 31.79 11.68 1.34
CA LYS A 496 32.38 11.99 2.65
C LYS A 496 33.89 12.25 2.57
N ASP A 497 34.58 11.62 1.64
CA ASP A 497 36.04 11.73 1.45
C ASP A 497 36.38 13.03 0.68
N THR A 498 36.32 14.14 1.38
CA THR A 498 36.64 15.46 0.78
C THR A 498 38.09 15.54 0.37
N VAL A 499 39.02 14.90 1.08
CA VAL A 499 40.45 14.89 0.76
C VAL A 499 40.73 14.10 -0.51
N GLY A 500 40.16 12.89 -0.61
CA GLY A 500 40.28 12.07 -1.81
C GLY A 500 39.65 12.72 -3.03
N LEU A 501 38.46 13.31 -2.89
CA LEU A 501 37.79 14.04 -3.96
C LEU A 501 38.62 15.23 -4.43
N GLN A 502 39.23 16.00 -3.51
CA GLN A 502 40.10 17.15 -3.86
C GLN A 502 41.36 16.63 -4.59
N ALA A 503 42.00 15.58 -4.11
CA ALA A 503 43.17 14.99 -4.76
C ALA A 503 42.83 14.45 -6.16
N TYR A 504 41.67 13.82 -6.30
CA TYR A 504 41.16 13.31 -7.59
C TYR A 504 40.89 14.48 -8.55
N TYR A 505 40.26 15.58 -8.06
CA TYR A 505 40.02 16.79 -8.86
C TYR A 505 41.34 17.37 -9.38
N GLN A 506 42.37 17.49 -8.56
CA GLN A 506 43.66 18.07 -9.01
C GLN A 506 44.28 17.26 -10.17
N LYS A 507 44.09 15.95 -10.19
CA LYS A 507 44.60 15.07 -11.26
C LYS A 507 43.73 15.10 -12.52
N HIS A 508 42.45 15.49 -12.43
CA HIS A 508 41.49 15.34 -13.50
C HIS A 508 40.74 16.61 -13.85
N LYS A 509 41.15 17.77 -13.31
CA LYS A 509 40.51 19.09 -13.51
C LYS A 509 40.42 19.51 -15.00
N GLU A 510 41.32 18.99 -15.83
CA GLU A 510 41.33 19.22 -17.28
C GLU A 510 40.09 18.61 -18.01
N LYS A 511 39.37 17.71 -17.37
CA LYS A 511 38.10 17.19 -17.91
C LYS A 511 36.96 18.18 -17.82
N PHE A 512 37.08 19.21 -16.99
CA PHE A 512 36.00 20.14 -16.63
C PHE A 512 36.46 21.57 -16.81
N MET A 513 36.61 21.97 -18.05
CA MET A 513 37.13 23.29 -18.43
C MET A 513 36.00 24.31 -18.63
N TRP A 514 36.25 25.53 -18.21
CA TRP A 514 35.56 26.64 -18.79
C TRP A 514 36.03 26.79 -20.22
N GLU A 515 35.14 27.04 -21.14
CA GLU A 515 35.50 27.57 -22.46
C GLU A 515 36.01 28.99 -22.33
N GLU A 516 36.55 29.56 -23.43
CA GLU A 516 36.96 30.93 -23.47
C GLU A 516 35.82 31.87 -23.01
N ARG A 517 36.13 32.78 -22.11
CA ARG A 517 35.17 33.74 -21.56
C ARG A 517 35.64 35.17 -21.75
N LEU A 518 34.68 36.10 -21.79
CA LEU A 518 34.94 37.51 -21.76
C LEU A 518 34.56 38.08 -20.39
N ASN A 519 35.48 38.80 -19.75
CA ASN A 519 35.18 39.59 -18.56
C ASN A 519 34.63 40.93 -19.02
N ILE A 520 33.38 41.19 -18.71
CA ILE A 520 32.65 42.36 -19.20
C ILE A 520 32.04 43.17 -18.06
N THR A 521 31.77 44.46 -18.31
CA THR A 521 30.72 45.20 -17.59
C THR A 521 29.55 45.38 -18.55
N ASP A 522 28.38 44.92 -18.16
CA ASP A 522 27.13 45.02 -18.92
C ASP A 522 26.35 46.27 -18.50
N TYR A 523 25.99 47.10 -19.46
CA TYR A 523 25.36 48.41 -19.22
C TYR A 523 23.98 48.46 -19.86
N THR A 524 22.99 48.94 -19.08
CA THR A 524 21.68 49.38 -19.58
C THR A 524 21.48 50.83 -19.14
N ILE A 525 21.33 51.73 -20.11
CA ILE A 525 21.30 53.18 -19.83
C ILE A 525 20.28 53.88 -20.75
N PRO A 526 19.73 55.05 -20.33
CA PRO A 526 18.93 55.89 -21.24
C PRO A 526 19.75 56.39 -22.40
N THR A 527 19.19 56.35 -23.61
CA THR A 527 19.85 56.62 -24.88
C THR A 527 20.42 58.02 -24.91
N LYS A 528 19.79 59.04 -24.30
CA LYS A 528 20.28 60.43 -24.20
C LYS A 528 21.65 60.61 -23.50
N TYR A 529 22.03 59.62 -22.66
CA TYR A 529 23.32 59.64 -21.95
C TYR A 529 24.41 58.80 -22.63
N TYR A 530 24.11 58.10 -23.73
CA TYR A 530 24.96 57.05 -24.31
C TYR A 530 26.38 57.58 -24.62
N LYS A 531 26.53 58.75 -25.33
CA LYS A 531 27.84 59.31 -25.68
C LYS A 531 28.72 59.60 -24.46
N LYS A 532 28.13 60.03 -23.34
CA LYS A 532 28.84 60.26 -22.09
C LYS A 532 29.14 58.94 -21.35
N ALA A 533 28.25 58.04 -21.36
CA ALA A 533 28.42 56.72 -20.73
C ALA A 533 29.52 55.88 -21.38
N ILE A 534 29.67 55.92 -22.71
CA ILE A 534 30.85 55.38 -23.41
C ILE A 534 32.17 55.85 -22.85
N LYS A 535 32.29 57.17 -22.54
CA LYS A 535 33.53 57.75 -21.98
C LYS A 535 33.82 57.22 -20.58
N ILE A 536 32.80 56.99 -19.79
CA ILE A 536 32.89 56.34 -18.46
C ILE A 536 33.27 54.87 -18.58
N ALA A 537 32.59 54.11 -19.43
CA ALA A 537 32.86 52.70 -19.66
C ALA A 537 34.32 52.48 -20.14
N ASN A 538 34.82 53.31 -21.03
CA ASN A 538 36.22 53.26 -21.53
C ASN A 538 37.30 53.49 -20.45
N LYS A 539 36.95 54.02 -19.28
CA LYS A 539 37.85 54.01 -18.13
C LYS A 539 38.16 52.66 -17.57
N GLY A 540 37.31 51.63 -17.91
CA GLY A 540 37.48 50.27 -17.45
C GLY A 540 37.19 50.04 -15.96
N LEU A 541 36.35 50.88 -15.38
CA LEU A 541 35.94 50.84 -13.98
C LEU A 541 35.14 49.52 -13.71
N ASN A 542 35.06 49.08 -12.45
CA ASN A 542 34.09 48.07 -12.06
C ASN A 542 32.67 48.66 -12.13
N ALA A 543 31.67 47.79 -12.12
CA ALA A 543 30.27 48.18 -12.29
C ALA A 543 29.78 49.18 -11.22
N ALA A 544 30.22 49.05 -9.97
CA ALA A 544 29.82 49.92 -8.87
C ALA A 544 30.34 51.35 -9.06
N ASP A 545 31.63 51.49 -9.37
CA ASP A 545 32.26 52.80 -9.60
C ASP A 545 31.72 53.46 -10.87
N ALA A 546 31.49 52.67 -11.93
CA ALA A 546 30.86 53.17 -13.16
C ALA A 546 29.44 53.69 -12.89
N LEU A 547 28.65 53.03 -12.07
CA LEU A 547 27.31 53.50 -11.66
C LEU A 547 27.33 54.78 -10.88
N VAL A 548 28.33 55.03 -10.02
CA VAL A 548 28.51 56.29 -9.30
C VAL A 548 28.72 57.40 -10.29
N GLU A 549 29.64 57.25 -11.26
CA GLU A 549 29.93 58.30 -12.29
C GLU A 549 28.72 58.50 -13.22
N LEU A 550 28.01 57.46 -13.62
CA LEU A 550 26.81 57.53 -14.46
C LEU A 550 25.69 58.32 -13.77
N LYS A 551 25.44 58.04 -12.47
CA LYS A 551 24.44 58.77 -11.67
C LYS A 551 24.78 60.24 -11.51
N GLN A 552 26.07 60.58 -11.49
CA GLN A 552 26.50 61.99 -11.47
C GLN A 552 26.16 62.77 -12.77
N LEU A 553 26.07 62.04 -13.92
CA LEU A 553 25.63 62.66 -15.19
C LEU A 553 24.16 63.09 -15.15
N ALA A 554 23.35 62.47 -14.34
CA ALA A 554 21.90 62.64 -14.26
C ALA A 554 21.45 63.32 -12.93
N LYS A 555 22.33 64.10 -12.22
CA LYS A 555 21.98 64.70 -10.93
C LYS A 555 20.67 65.50 -10.92
N LYS A 556 20.23 65.99 -12.07
CA LYS A 556 19.00 66.78 -12.24
C LYS A 556 17.83 65.94 -12.87
N ASP A 557 18.06 64.67 -13.19
CA ASP A 557 17.14 63.84 -13.89
C ASP A 557 16.88 62.61 -13.04
N THR A 558 15.91 62.71 -12.12
CA THR A 558 15.57 61.66 -11.16
C THR A 558 14.89 60.45 -11.79
N SER A 559 14.46 60.54 -13.06
CA SER A 559 13.84 59.46 -13.81
C SER A 559 14.84 58.55 -14.56
N ALA A 560 16.11 58.96 -14.64
CA ALA A 560 17.14 58.22 -15.37
C ALA A 560 17.58 56.95 -14.58
N ILE A 561 17.32 55.78 -15.11
CA ILE A 561 17.76 54.51 -14.56
C ILE A 561 19.05 54.06 -15.26
N PHE A 562 20.10 53.79 -14.48
CA PHE A 562 21.36 53.21 -14.95
C PHE A 562 21.58 51.86 -14.30
N ILE A 563 21.91 50.85 -15.08
CA ILE A 563 22.32 49.52 -14.63
C ILE A 563 23.72 49.25 -15.16
N ALA A 564 24.59 48.76 -14.30
CA ALA A 564 25.90 48.23 -14.68
C ALA A 564 26.19 47.01 -13.83
N GLU A 565 26.61 45.91 -14.49
CA GLU A 565 26.92 44.65 -13.83
C GLU A 565 28.20 44.02 -14.39
N ASP A 566 29.10 43.61 -13.51
CA ASP A 566 30.28 42.84 -13.92
C ASP A 566 29.94 41.38 -14.10
N LYS A 567 30.24 40.83 -15.27
CA LYS A 567 29.94 39.46 -15.67
C LYS A 567 31.13 38.82 -16.37
N LYS A 568 31.24 37.48 -16.22
CA LYS A 568 32.04 36.63 -17.10
C LYS A 568 31.08 35.90 -17.99
N ILE A 569 31.15 36.11 -19.29
CA ILE A 569 30.26 35.48 -20.28
C ILE A 569 31.01 34.55 -21.20
N THR A 570 30.31 33.47 -21.59
CA THR A 570 30.74 32.52 -22.64
C THR A 570 30.13 32.90 -23.98
N LYS A 571 30.54 32.22 -25.03
CA LYS A 571 29.96 32.40 -26.37
C LYS A 571 28.48 32.12 -26.41
N SER A 572 28.03 31.10 -25.68
CA SER A 572 26.61 30.72 -25.58
C SER A 572 25.75 31.76 -24.85
N ASP A 573 26.35 32.57 -23.95
CA ASP A 573 25.62 33.62 -23.23
C ASP A 573 25.36 34.85 -24.13
N ASN A 574 26.29 35.19 -25.05
CA ASN A 574 26.12 36.31 -25.96
C ASN A 574 27.00 36.18 -27.21
N GLU A 575 26.49 35.56 -28.26
CA GLU A 575 27.20 35.37 -29.53
C GLU A 575 27.60 36.69 -30.20
N LYS A 576 26.78 37.75 -30.09
CA LYS A 576 27.05 39.05 -30.69
C LYS A 576 28.33 39.71 -30.13
N VAL A 577 28.54 39.60 -28.82
CA VAL A 577 29.73 40.11 -28.14
C VAL A 577 30.99 39.37 -28.59
N PHE A 578 30.91 38.06 -28.70
CA PHE A 578 32.01 37.21 -29.18
C PHE A 578 32.31 37.43 -30.67
N ALA A 579 31.27 37.64 -31.51
CA ALA A 579 31.43 37.91 -32.93
C ALA A 579 32.13 39.20 -33.24
N ALA A 580 32.11 40.16 -32.31
CA ALA A 580 32.82 41.41 -32.44
C ALA A 580 34.36 41.28 -32.45
N LYS A 581 34.92 40.11 -32.05
CA LYS A 581 36.34 39.76 -32.01
C LYS A 581 37.21 40.82 -31.31
N LYS A 582 36.68 41.57 -30.34
CA LYS A 582 37.40 42.57 -29.57
C LYS A 582 38.02 41.93 -28.32
N GLU A 583 39.26 42.22 -28.06
CA GLU A 583 39.93 41.85 -26.81
C GLU A 583 39.58 42.80 -25.67
N LYS A 584 39.34 44.10 -25.99
CA LYS A 584 38.97 45.14 -25.07
C LYS A 584 38.13 46.23 -25.78
N GLY A 585 37.17 46.83 -25.07
CA GLY A 585 36.38 47.93 -25.59
C GLY A 585 34.86 47.61 -25.65
N ILE A 586 34.14 48.52 -26.30
CA ILE A 586 32.67 48.55 -26.28
C ILE A 586 32.08 47.74 -27.44
N VAL A 587 31.03 47.01 -27.12
CA VAL A 587 30.15 46.33 -28.09
C VAL A 587 28.69 46.71 -27.76
N GLU A 588 28.00 47.34 -28.72
CA GLU A 588 26.58 47.68 -28.62
C GLU A 588 25.73 46.42 -28.85
N ILE A 589 24.86 46.12 -27.90
CA ILE A 589 23.94 44.95 -27.97
C ILE A 589 22.66 45.36 -28.68
N SER A 590 21.99 46.39 -28.15
CA SER A 590 20.75 46.94 -28.67
C SER A 590 20.62 48.41 -28.35
N LYS A 591 19.87 49.13 -29.21
CA LYS A 591 19.60 50.54 -29.02
C LYS A 591 18.23 50.87 -29.58
N ASN A 592 17.46 51.63 -28.81
CA ASN A 592 16.19 52.23 -29.24
C ASN A 592 16.17 53.70 -28.77
N ASP A 593 15.03 54.39 -28.94
CA ASP A 593 14.88 55.77 -28.56
C ASP A 593 14.97 56.02 -27.05
N GLU A 594 14.64 55.03 -26.24
CA GLU A 594 14.59 55.13 -24.77
C GLU A 594 15.87 54.62 -24.10
N THR A 595 16.33 53.42 -24.51
CA THR A 595 17.44 52.73 -23.83
C THR A 595 18.46 52.17 -24.81
N VAL A 596 19.71 52.07 -24.33
CA VAL A 596 20.78 51.35 -25.01
C VAL A 596 21.44 50.36 -24.07
N ASN A 597 21.60 49.13 -24.60
CA ASN A 597 22.34 48.05 -23.93
C ASN A 597 23.68 47.89 -24.65
N PHE A 598 24.77 47.95 -23.91
CA PHE A 598 26.10 47.70 -24.44
C PHE A 598 26.98 47.06 -23.37
N VAL A 599 28.00 46.36 -23.80
CA VAL A 599 29.02 45.80 -22.90
C VAL A 599 30.36 46.48 -23.12
N TYR A 600 31.12 46.62 -22.04
CA TYR A 600 32.54 46.93 -22.10
C TYR A 600 33.33 45.67 -21.81
N ILE A 601 34.10 45.17 -22.79
CA ILE A 601 34.99 44.04 -22.62
C ILE A 601 36.25 44.56 -21.92
N LYS A 602 36.53 44.02 -20.72
CA LYS A 602 37.71 44.34 -19.93
C LYS A 602 38.93 43.57 -20.41
N ASN A 603 38.75 42.27 -20.54
CA ASN A 603 39.77 41.33 -21.03
C ASN A 603 39.13 40.01 -21.43
N LYS A 604 39.87 39.23 -22.18
CA LYS A 604 39.61 37.88 -22.57
C LYS A 604 40.22 36.93 -21.53
N ILE A 605 39.49 35.87 -21.15
CA ILE A 605 39.93 34.86 -20.22
C ILE A 605 40.08 33.56 -21.01
N ALA A 606 41.29 33.03 -21.05
CA ALA A 606 41.54 31.74 -21.68
C ALA A 606 40.79 30.58 -20.98
N PRO A 607 40.57 29.48 -21.68
CA PRO A 607 40.00 28.27 -21.04
C PRO A 607 40.82 27.91 -19.79
N GLU A 608 40.11 27.71 -18.67
CA GLU A 608 40.70 27.33 -17.40
C GLU A 608 39.85 26.27 -16.70
N PRO A 609 40.41 25.43 -15.82
CA PRO A 609 39.63 24.47 -15.06
C PRO A 609 38.56 25.14 -14.23
N LYS A 610 37.33 24.56 -14.25
CA LYS A 610 36.24 24.99 -13.38
C LYS A 610 36.56 24.63 -11.94
N GLU A 611 36.35 25.55 -11.03
CA GLU A 611 36.54 25.32 -9.59
C GLU A 611 35.71 24.11 -9.12
N LEU A 612 36.25 23.34 -8.16
CA LEU A 612 35.61 22.13 -7.68
C LEU A 612 34.15 22.34 -7.28
N ASP A 613 33.84 23.46 -6.60
CA ASP A 613 32.48 23.77 -6.15
C ASP A 613 31.48 23.90 -7.32
N LYS A 614 31.94 24.37 -8.48
CA LYS A 614 31.12 24.52 -9.69
C LYS A 614 30.84 23.20 -10.39
N VAL A 615 31.69 22.21 -10.17
CA VAL A 615 31.61 20.87 -10.83
C VAL A 615 31.50 19.71 -9.83
N LYS A 616 31.28 20.02 -8.55
CA LYS A 616 31.30 19.02 -7.46
C LYS A 616 30.45 17.80 -7.74
N GLY A 617 29.23 17.99 -8.27
CA GLY A 617 28.36 16.85 -8.58
C GLY A 617 28.92 15.94 -9.69
N LEU A 618 29.45 16.52 -10.76
CA LEU A 618 30.05 15.79 -11.87
C LEU A 618 31.35 15.12 -11.45
N MET A 619 32.16 15.83 -10.68
CA MET A 619 33.43 15.32 -10.16
C MET A 619 33.21 14.17 -9.16
N THR A 620 32.18 14.29 -8.30
CA THR A 620 31.82 13.21 -7.37
C THR A 620 31.40 11.95 -8.13
N ALA A 621 30.62 12.09 -9.20
CA ALA A 621 30.20 10.95 -10.02
C ALA A 621 31.42 10.30 -10.74
N ASP A 622 32.36 11.10 -11.26
CA ASP A 622 33.58 10.56 -11.88
C ASP A 622 34.49 9.89 -10.82
N TYR A 623 34.54 10.44 -9.61
CA TYR A 623 35.29 9.84 -8.49
C TYR A 623 34.64 8.53 -8.00
N GLN A 624 33.31 8.42 -8.00
CA GLN A 624 32.62 7.16 -7.72
C GLN A 624 33.00 6.07 -8.72
N ASN A 625 33.03 6.39 -10.01
CA ASN A 625 33.47 5.46 -11.05
C ASN A 625 34.92 5.02 -10.88
N TYR A 626 35.79 5.95 -10.45
CA TYR A 626 37.18 5.64 -10.15
C TYR A 626 37.29 4.70 -8.94
N LEU A 627 36.62 5.02 -7.84
CA LEU A 627 36.63 4.18 -6.63
C LEU A 627 36.09 2.75 -6.93
N GLU A 628 35.04 2.64 -7.73
CA GLU A 628 34.48 1.34 -8.10
C GLU A 628 35.46 0.51 -8.94
N LYS A 629 36.15 1.12 -9.89
CA LYS A 629 37.18 0.45 -10.70
C LYS A 629 38.35 -0.05 -9.86
N GLU A 630 38.86 0.80 -8.97
CA GLU A 630 39.96 0.41 -8.08
C GLU A 630 39.50 -0.73 -7.12
N TRP A 631 38.29 -0.62 -6.58
CA TRP A 631 37.74 -1.68 -5.71
C TRP A 631 37.57 -3.00 -6.46
N ILE A 632 37.04 -3.02 -7.68
CA ILE A 632 36.95 -4.24 -8.48
C ILE A 632 38.34 -4.85 -8.72
N LYS A 633 39.34 -4.01 -8.99
CA LYS A 633 40.73 -4.46 -9.15
C LYS A 633 41.30 -5.11 -7.88
N GLU A 634 41.03 -4.50 -6.72
CA GLU A 634 41.39 -5.07 -5.41
C GLU A 634 40.70 -6.40 -5.18
N LEU A 635 39.39 -6.51 -5.48
CA LEU A 635 38.64 -7.75 -5.33
C LEU A 635 39.16 -8.87 -6.27
N LYS A 636 39.47 -8.54 -7.52
CA LYS A 636 40.09 -9.50 -8.51
C LYS A 636 41.46 -9.96 -8.04
N ALA A 637 42.20 -9.13 -7.31
CA ALA A 637 43.48 -9.53 -6.74
C ALA A 637 43.32 -10.38 -5.47
N LYS A 638 42.24 -10.14 -4.69
CA LYS A 638 41.94 -10.85 -3.45
C LYS A 638 41.35 -12.23 -3.66
N TYR A 639 40.50 -12.39 -4.67
CA TYR A 639 39.73 -13.61 -4.92
C TYR A 639 40.21 -14.30 -6.22
N LYS A 640 40.56 -15.59 -6.11
CA LYS A 640 40.82 -16.43 -7.29
C LYS A 640 39.51 -16.69 -8.02
N ILE A 641 39.47 -16.42 -9.31
CA ILE A 641 38.34 -16.68 -10.21
C ILE A 641 38.72 -17.82 -11.14
N GLU A 642 37.93 -18.88 -11.21
CA GLU A 642 38.10 -20.01 -12.12
C GLU A 642 36.80 -20.21 -12.89
N VAL A 643 36.85 -20.06 -14.22
CA VAL A 643 35.70 -20.22 -15.11
C VAL A 643 35.80 -21.55 -15.84
N ASN A 644 34.72 -22.35 -15.76
CA ASN A 644 34.59 -23.58 -16.53
C ASN A 644 34.19 -23.28 -17.98
N LYS A 645 35.19 -23.23 -18.85
CA LYS A 645 34.98 -22.90 -20.28
C LYS A 645 34.03 -23.86 -21.00
N ASN A 646 34.00 -25.14 -20.60
CA ASN A 646 33.11 -26.12 -21.24
C ASN A 646 31.65 -25.82 -20.90
N VAL A 647 31.38 -25.47 -19.64
CA VAL A 647 30.04 -25.06 -19.19
C VAL A 647 29.66 -23.73 -19.83
N LEU A 648 30.57 -22.75 -19.87
CA LEU A 648 30.33 -21.45 -20.51
C LEU A 648 29.93 -21.60 -21.99
N ASN A 649 30.70 -22.41 -22.75
CA ASN A 649 30.46 -22.66 -24.19
C ASN A 649 29.14 -23.43 -24.46
N SER A 650 28.55 -24.06 -23.43
CA SER A 650 27.25 -24.72 -23.55
C SER A 650 26.07 -23.77 -23.42
N ILE A 651 26.29 -22.50 -23.06
CA ILE A 651 25.27 -21.47 -22.96
C ILE A 651 25.02 -20.90 -24.38
N LYS A 652 23.78 -20.99 -24.83
CA LYS A 652 23.36 -20.52 -26.15
C LYS A 652 22.74 -19.12 -26.06
#